data_a6ac6380dcbb9857f293f73dbd517e2b
#
_entry.id   a6ac6380dcbb9857f293f73dbd517e2b
#
_cell.length_a   1.000
_cell.length_b   1.000
_cell.length_c   1.000
_cell.angle_alpha   90.00
_cell.angle_beta   90.00
_cell.angle_gamma   90.00
#
_symmetry.space_group_name_H-M   'P 1'
#
loop_
_entity.id
_entity.type
_entity.pdbx_description
1 polymer ?
#
loop_
_entity_poly.entity_id
_entity_poly.type
_entity_poly.pdbx_seq_one_letter_code
_entity_poly.pdbx_strand_id
1 'polypeptide(L)'
;MGYVGTYDRTIFYNPSNKYCIISVKTSDQSIPQQARNAYRYRDRMIRFIAVGYELPQTDKVSMILDGEWENGKHGMQLQVEKCEEIVPQTKEGVYGYLSSRLIKGVGEKTAALIVDRFGADALRVLEKEPERLLEIRGITPDKLEDIKTSYAESRCVRDLVILLAPFNVTPTAAMKIYEHFGSRSVDILQDNPYELCQVSGFGFKRVDAIVRKGNTPLNSPMRIHGAVFAALDTQRNERGHLFLDETALSKTAVKLLNEGVLPEQVQVKPEEVSSVIQDMILKGEIVCSNGNIYPIGCFVQEDETARKIAEMLAVPAKAVDITAALSRIRQEIGVAPSQRQTEAAYMAYRSLLSIITGGPGTGKTTVLRVIIEIQKLLYPDSKILLAAPTGRASRRMAESTGMDGAKTLHSLLGLLGDSEPIYKDKQKEPLDADLIIVDESSMIDMWLARQFFQRIRPGTRVVLVGDVDQLQSVGAGDVFRELIDCGLIPVTVLDEIFRQKKGSLIARNAKKINRAQIDLEYGEDFQFVKCQTQEEAADLICRIFCEQVREHGIEKVQILSPFRSDGLASVEQLNAAIREMVNPVKDNAADLKVGSHYFRVGDKVMQTKNNDKASNGDIGYIRKMERDKKNEMKVTVEFSGDRIAEYGLEEMSHMELAYATTVHKAMGSEFDIVILPVLRSHYIMLNRNIVYTAITRAKEQVIPVGQKKTLIMAILKKTTGKRNTLLGERIGKYLKAFTRRDELKKVS
;
A
#
# COMPACT_ATOMS: atom_id res chain seq x y z
N MET A 1 20.41 -13.59 -35.42
CA MET A 1 20.28 -13.23 -36.87
C MET A 1 19.02 -12.39 -37.00
N GLY A 2 19.17 -11.09 -37.35
CA GLY A 2 18.04 -10.20 -37.45
C GLY A 2 17.26 -10.38 -38.76
N TYR A 3 15.95 -10.57 -38.68
CA TYR A 3 15.06 -10.70 -39.84
C TYR A 3 14.46 -9.32 -40.13
N VAL A 4 14.68 -8.82 -41.35
CA VAL A 4 14.16 -7.51 -41.78
C VAL A 4 12.73 -7.66 -42.32
N GLY A 5 11.82 -6.86 -41.82
CA GLY A 5 10.42 -6.88 -42.28
C GLY A 5 9.65 -5.61 -41.95
N THR A 6 8.42 -5.55 -42.45
CA THR A 6 7.48 -4.48 -42.18
C THR A 6 6.18 -5.07 -41.63
N TYR A 7 5.50 -4.32 -40.79
CA TYR A 7 4.20 -4.69 -40.25
C TYR A 7 3.17 -4.93 -41.38
N ASP A 8 2.39 -5.98 -41.25
CA ASP A 8 1.29 -6.31 -42.15
C ASP A 8 -0.07 -6.11 -41.48
N ARG A 9 -0.28 -6.74 -40.32
CA ARG A 9 -1.49 -6.58 -39.50
C ARG A 9 -1.27 -7.06 -38.07
N THR A 10 -2.08 -6.53 -37.13
CA THR A 10 -2.14 -7.02 -35.76
C THR A 10 -3.07 -8.24 -35.69
N ILE A 11 -2.59 -9.32 -35.07
CA ILE A 11 -3.37 -10.53 -34.77
C ILE A 11 -3.94 -10.42 -33.37
N PHE A 12 -3.12 -9.96 -32.42
CA PHE A 12 -3.51 -9.74 -31.03
C PHE A 12 -2.73 -8.56 -30.46
N TYR A 13 -3.38 -7.75 -29.63
CA TYR A 13 -2.75 -6.67 -28.90
C TYR A 13 -3.38 -6.53 -27.51
N ASN A 14 -2.54 -6.46 -26.49
CA ASN A 14 -2.96 -6.21 -25.12
C ASN A 14 -2.52 -4.80 -24.70
N PRO A 15 -3.46 -3.86 -24.54
CA PRO A 15 -3.13 -2.46 -24.20
C PRO A 15 -2.44 -2.30 -22.84
N SER A 16 -2.73 -3.21 -21.89
CA SER A 16 -2.24 -3.09 -20.51
C SER A 16 -0.75 -3.41 -20.37
N ASN A 17 -0.21 -4.30 -21.18
CA ASN A 17 1.19 -4.71 -21.14
C ASN A 17 1.91 -4.59 -22.49
N LYS A 18 1.23 -4.04 -23.50
CA LYS A 18 1.71 -3.84 -24.87
C LYS A 18 2.23 -5.11 -25.57
N TYR A 19 1.87 -6.28 -25.04
CA TYR A 19 2.14 -7.55 -25.70
C TYR A 19 1.35 -7.65 -26.98
N CYS A 20 2.02 -7.99 -28.08
CA CYS A 20 1.38 -8.09 -29.38
C CYS A 20 1.86 -9.32 -30.17
N ILE A 21 0.95 -9.80 -30.99
CA ILE A 21 1.19 -10.79 -32.03
C ILE A 21 0.88 -10.09 -33.34
N ILE A 22 1.90 -9.92 -34.19
CA ILE A 22 1.76 -9.26 -35.47
C ILE A 22 2.15 -10.20 -36.61
N SER A 23 1.54 -9.99 -37.77
CA SER A 23 2.00 -10.53 -39.04
C SER A 23 3.02 -9.55 -39.62
N VAL A 24 4.17 -10.06 -40.00
CA VAL A 24 5.29 -9.32 -40.61
C VAL A 24 5.45 -9.77 -42.03
N LYS A 25 5.55 -8.82 -42.98
CA LYS A 25 5.84 -9.08 -44.39
C LYS A 25 7.32 -8.78 -44.68
N THR A 26 7.98 -9.70 -45.42
CA THR A 26 9.40 -9.59 -45.74
C THR A 26 9.73 -10.19 -47.10
N SER A 27 10.81 -9.73 -47.70
CA SER A 27 11.44 -10.35 -48.86
C SER A 27 12.56 -11.33 -48.48
N ASP A 28 12.89 -11.42 -47.20
CA ASP A 28 13.97 -12.25 -46.67
C ASP A 28 13.67 -13.74 -46.84
N GLN A 29 14.52 -14.41 -47.63
CA GLN A 29 14.37 -15.83 -47.90
C GLN A 29 14.93 -16.73 -46.79
N SER A 30 15.60 -16.18 -45.77
CA SER A 30 16.12 -16.92 -44.61
C SER A 30 15.04 -17.36 -43.62
N ILE A 31 13.81 -16.82 -43.74
CA ILE A 31 12.67 -17.24 -42.92
C ILE A 31 12.42 -18.75 -43.09
N PRO A 32 12.33 -19.54 -41.99
CA PRO A 32 12.06 -20.97 -42.05
C PRO A 32 10.78 -21.28 -42.82
N GLN A 33 10.82 -22.31 -43.69
CA GLN A 33 9.65 -22.66 -44.52
C GLN A 33 8.40 -22.99 -43.69
N GLN A 34 8.58 -23.58 -42.53
CA GLN A 34 7.51 -23.95 -41.59
C GLN A 34 6.84 -22.70 -40.93
N ALA A 35 7.55 -21.58 -40.88
CA ALA A 35 7.06 -20.33 -40.33
C ALA A 35 6.36 -19.45 -41.37
N ARG A 36 6.52 -19.78 -42.67
CA ARG A 36 5.91 -18.99 -43.75
C ARG A 36 4.42 -19.29 -43.81
N ASN A 37 3.61 -18.22 -43.87
CA ASN A 37 2.17 -18.37 -44.08
C ASN A 37 1.89 -19.07 -45.41
N ALA A 38 1.07 -20.12 -45.41
CA ALA A 38 0.72 -20.91 -46.55
C ALA A 38 -0.08 -20.16 -47.65
N TYR A 39 -0.65 -19.01 -47.31
CA TYR A 39 -1.45 -18.23 -48.24
C TYR A 39 -0.56 -17.44 -49.21
N ARG A 40 -0.77 -17.63 -50.53
CA ARG A 40 -0.07 -16.87 -51.56
C ARG A 40 -0.72 -15.53 -51.77
N TYR A 41 -0.07 -14.48 -51.26
CA TYR A 41 -0.50 -13.10 -51.49
C TYR A 41 -0.07 -12.58 -52.86
N ARG A 42 -0.81 -11.62 -53.41
CA ARG A 42 -0.53 -11.03 -54.76
C ARG A 42 0.81 -10.29 -54.85
N ASP A 43 1.31 -9.81 -53.69
CA ASP A 43 2.56 -9.04 -53.58
C ASP A 43 3.84 -9.93 -53.54
N ARG A 44 3.68 -11.24 -53.58
CA ARG A 44 4.78 -12.22 -53.51
C ARG A 44 5.69 -12.13 -52.27
N MET A 45 5.29 -11.35 -51.23
CA MET A 45 6.05 -11.22 -49.99
C MET A 45 5.80 -12.43 -49.07
N ILE A 46 6.86 -12.83 -48.36
CA ILE A 46 6.75 -13.82 -47.28
C ILE A 46 6.11 -13.16 -46.08
N ARG A 47 5.22 -13.88 -45.42
CA ARG A 47 4.62 -13.43 -44.16
C ARG A 47 4.88 -14.47 -43.07
N PHE A 48 5.25 -13.99 -41.91
CA PHE A 48 5.45 -14.81 -40.71
C PHE A 48 4.85 -14.11 -39.47
N ILE A 49 4.68 -14.86 -38.41
CA ILE A 49 4.15 -14.35 -37.13
C ILE A 49 5.32 -13.95 -36.23
N ALA A 50 5.31 -12.72 -35.75
CA ALA A 50 6.22 -12.22 -34.72
C ALA A 50 5.42 -11.93 -33.44
N VAL A 51 5.98 -12.37 -32.32
CA VAL A 51 5.38 -12.27 -30.99
C VAL A 51 6.36 -11.53 -30.10
N GLY A 52 5.89 -10.51 -29.43
CA GLY A 52 6.75 -9.70 -28.57
C GLY A 52 6.00 -8.55 -27.92
N TYR A 53 6.77 -7.67 -27.34
CA TYR A 53 6.25 -6.48 -26.69
C TYR A 53 6.60 -5.24 -27.51
N GLU A 54 5.68 -4.25 -27.58
CA GLU A 54 5.90 -2.97 -28.24
C GLU A 54 6.38 -3.05 -29.70
N LEU A 55 6.08 -4.16 -30.40
CA LEU A 55 6.42 -4.26 -31.80
C LEU A 55 5.67 -3.18 -32.60
N PRO A 56 6.34 -2.49 -33.54
CA PRO A 56 5.72 -1.45 -34.36
C PRO A 56 4.48 -1.97 -35.09
N GLN A 57 3.33 -1.30 -34.90
CA GLN A 57 2.06 -1.66 -35.55
C GLN A 57 1.74 -0.69 -36.69
N THR A 58 2.74 -0.37 -37.50
CA THR A 58 2.62 0.48 -38.66
C THR A 58 3.47 -0.05 -39.82
N ASP A 59 2.93 -0.07 -41.01
CA ASP A 59 3.63 -0.47 -42.23
C ASP A 59 4.57 0.63 -42.77
N LYS A 60 4.62 1.77 -42.11
CA LYS A 60 5.45 2.92 -42.47
C LYS A 60 6.89 2.81 -41.94
N VAL A 61 7.18 1.81 -41.11
CA VAL A 61 8.50 1.59 -40.49
C VAL A 61 8.99 0.17 -40.81
N SER A 62 10.21 0.05 -41.28
CA SER A 62 10.91 -1.24 -41.38
C SER A 62 11.56 -1.58 -40.03
N MET A 63 11.55 -2.85 -39.68
CA MET A 63 12.11 -3.34 -38.43
C MET A 63 13.06 -4.50 -38.64
N ILE A 64 14.10 -4.59 -37.81
CA ILE A 64 14.96 -5.75 -37.66
C ILE A 64 14.47 -6.49 -36.43
N LEU A 65 14.07 -7.75 -36.61
CA LEU A 65 13.56 -8.58 -35.53
C LEU A 65 14.59 -9.70 -35.25
N ASP A 66 15.17 -9.67 -34.05
CA ASP A 66 16.01 -10.77 -33.53
C ASP A 66 15.21 -11.55 -32.49
N GLY A 67 15.35 -12.86 -32.50
CA GLY A 67 14.66 -13.75 -31.58
C GLY A 67 14.79 -15.23 -31.98
N GLU A 68 14.11 -16.07 -31.24
CA GLU A 68 14.09 -17.51 -31.45
C GLU A 68 12.78 -17.99 -32.08
N TRP A 69 12.87 -19.03 -32.94
CA TRP A 69 11.69 -19.63 -33.54
C TRP A 69 11.10 -20.69 -32.62
N GLU A 70 9.85 -20.50 -32.23
CA GLU A 70 9.12 -21.40 -31.36
C GLU A 70 7.83 -21.91 -32.01
N ASN A 71 7.37 -23.10 -31.61
CA ASN A 71 6.06 -23.62 -31.99
C ASN A 71 4.98 -23.09 -31.06
N GLY A 72 4.23 -22.07 -31.52
CA GLY A 72 3.08 -21.50 -30.81
C GLY A 72 1.76 -22.22 -31.12
N LYS A 73 0.67 -21.75 -30.54
CA LYS A 73 -0.68 -22.33 -30.75
C LYS A 73 -1.17 -22.34 -32.22
N HIS A 74 -0.60 -21.48 -33.06
CA HIS A 74 -1.03 -21.29 -34.45
C HIS A 74 0.09 -21.58 -35.46
N GLY A 75 1.12 -22.33 -35.09
CA GLY A 75 2.27 -22.68 -35.92
C GLY A 75 3.56 -22.05 -35.43
N MET A 76 4.61 -22.17 -36.25
CA MET A 76 5.92 -21.62 -35.93
C MET A 76 5.90 -20.10 -35.99
N GLN A 77 6.33 -19.47 -34.93
CA GLN A 77 6.35 -18.02 -34.72
C GLN A 77 7.72 -17.56 -34.22
N LEU A 78 8.11 -16.32 -34.53
CA LEU A 78 9.32 -15.69 -34.01
C LEU A 78 9.02 -15.07 -32.67
N GLN A 79 9.58 -15.60 -31.57
CA GLN A 79 9.57 -14.94 -30.29
C GLN A 79 10.65 -13.86 -30.31
N VAL A 80 10.21 -12.59 -30.41
CA VAL A 80 11.11 -11.47 -30.59
C VAL A 80 11.73 -11.09 -29.25
N GLU A 81 13.04 -11.16 -29.19
CA GLU A 81 13.84 -10.70 -28.06
C GLU A 81 14.29 -9.25 -28.24
N LYS A 82 14.59 -8.87 -29.49
CA LYS A 82 15.05 -7.54 -29.88
C LYS A 82 14.35 -7.08 -31.15
N CYS A 83 13.83 -5.86 -31.12
CA CYS A 83 13.27 -5.19 -32.29
C CYS A 83 13.96 -3.85 -32.47
N GLU A 84 14.64 -3.67 -33.60
CA GLU A 84 15.24 -2.39 -33.98
C GLU A 84 14.45 -1.78 -35.13
N GLU A 85 13.97 -0.57 -34.95
CA GLU A 85 13.40 0.23 -36.05
C GLU A 85 14.56 0.70 -36.93
N ILE A 86 14.48 0.38 -38.22
CA ILE A 86 15.43 0.93 -39.18
C ILE A 86 15.11 2.42 -39.33
N VAL A 87 16.01 3.28 -38.85
CA VAL A 87 15.87 4.74 -39.00
C VAL A 87 15.78 5.04 -40.49
N PRO A 88 14.67 5.58 -40.98
CA PRO A 88 14.48 5.77 -42.39
C PRO A 88 15.47 6.82 -42.93
N GLN A 89 16.19 6.47 -43.98
CA GLN A 89 17.12 7.39 -44.65
C GLN A 89 16.49 8.05 -45.89
N THR A 90 15.20 7.75 -46.15
CA THR A 90 14.46 8.35 -47.27
C THR A 90 13.40 9.33 -46.75
N LYS A 91 13.03 10.32 -47.56
CA LYS A 91 11.98 11.29 -47.20
C LYS A 91 10.65 10.61 -46.84
N GLU A 92 10.27 9.58 -47.60
CA GLU A 92 9.02 8.84 -47.44
C GLU A 92 9.05 8.04 -46.10
N GLY A 93 10.19 7.46 -45.78
CA GLY A 93 10.38 6.73 -44.51
C GLY A 93 10.34 7.66 -43.29
N VAL A 94 11.03 8.79 -43.34
CA VAL A 94 11.02 9.82 -42.30
C VAL A 94 9.60 10.38 -42.08
N TYR A 95 8.87 10.64 -43.17
CA TYR A 95 7.48 11.06 -43.09
C TYR A 95 6.62 9.96 -42.41
N GLY A 96 6.83 8.69 -42.82
CA GLY A 96 6.13 7.57 -42.23
C GLY A 96 6.36 7.47 -40.69
N TYR A 97 7.61 7.61 -40.25
CA TYR A 97 7.99 7.60 -38.84
C TYR A 97 7.36 8.75 -38.06
N LEU A 98 7.50 9.99 -38.53
CA LEU A 98 6.97 11.18 -37.85
C LEU A 98 5.42 11.18 -37.79
N SER A 99 4.73 10.62 -38.81
CA SER A 99 3.28 10.53 -38.86
C SER A 99 2.67 9.34 -38.15
N SER A 100 3.49 8.45 -37.56
CA SER A 100 3.08 7.19 -36.91
C SER A 100 2.34 7.40 -35.57
N ARG A 101 2.21 8.62 -35.05
CA ARG A 101 1.66 9.01 -33.75
C ARG A 101 2.50 8.54 -32.54
N LEU A 102 3.72 8.07 -32.77
CA LEU A 102 4.68 7.74 -31.69
C LEU A 102 5.17 8.99 -30.97
N ILE A 103 5.14 10.15 -31.63
CA ILE A 103 5.59 11.43 -31.07
C ILE A 103 4.37 12.33 -30.85
N LYS A 104 4.09 12.68 -29.60
CA LYS A 104 3.01 13.63 -29.27
C LYS A 104 3.29 14.99 -29.93
N GLY A 105 2.27 15.64 -30.44
CA GLY A 105 2.39 16.94 -31.11
C GLY A 105 2.77 16.86 -32.57
N VAL A 106 3.13 15.71 -33.13
CA VAL A 106 3.41 15.51 -34.56
C VAL A 106 2.32 14.66 -35.21
N GLY A 107 1.32 15.33 -35.83
CA GLY A 107 0.34 14.67 -36.67
C GLY A 107 0.79 14.65 -38.12
N GLU A 108 0.01 14.01 -39.03
CA GLU A 108 0.33 13.87 -40.46
C GLU A 108 0.67 15.21 -41.16
N LYS A 109 -0.08 16.26 -40.87
CA LYS A 109 0.17 17.62 -41.44
C LYS A 109 1.49 18.22 -40.93
N THR A 110 1.80 18.06 -39.64
CA THR A 110 3.05 18.56 -39.05
C THR A 110 4.23 17.74 -39.56
N ALA A 111 4.11 16.42 -39.65
CA ALA A 111 5.12 15.53 -40.22
C ALA A 111 5.44 15.90 -41.68
N ALA A 112 4.43 16.17 -42.51
CA ALA A 112 4.64 16.59 -43.88
C ALA A 112 5.46 17.90 -43.95
N LEU A 113 5.10 18.92 -43.18
CA LEU A 113 5.84 20.18 -43.12
C LEU A 113 7.31 20.02 -42.64
N ILE A 114 7.54 19.14 -41.66
CA ILE A 114 8.89 18.86 -41.17
C ILE A 114 9.73 18.20 -42.27
N VAL A 115 9.17 17.21 -42.98
CA VAL A 115 9.87 16.50 -44.05
C VAL A 115 10.06 17.37 -45.29
N ASP A 116 9.10 18.19 -45.64
CA ASP A 116 9.23 19.16 -46.76
C ASP A 116 10.37 20.14 -46.51
N ARG A 117 10.58 20.58 -45.24
CA ARG A 117 11.63 21.53 -44.90
C ARG A 117 13.01 20.89 -44.76
N PHE A 118 13.10 19.72 -44.09
CA PHE A 118 14.37 19.10 -43.72
C PHE A 118 14.71 17.79 -44.44
N GLY A 119 13.76 17.27 -45.22
CA GLY A 119 13.98 16.05 -46.00
C GLY A 119 14.29 14.83 -45.18
N ALA A 120 15.27 14.04 -45.57
CA ALA A 120 15.76 12.87 -44.87
C ALA A 120 16.49 13.21 -43.57
N ASP A 121 17.00 14.43 -43.41
CA ASP A 121 17.70 14.91 -42.19
C ASP A 121 16.75 15.33 -41.06
N ALA A 122 15.43 15.27 -41.27
CA ALA A 122 14.45 15.76 -40.29
C ALA A 122 14.60 15.13 -38.89
N LEU A 123 14.93 13.83 -38.80
CA LEU A 123 15.15 13.15 -37.52
C LEU A 123 16.44 13.61 -36.86
N ARG A 124 17.50 13.86 -37.64
CA ARG A 124 18.77 14.42 -37.14
C ARG A 124 18.57 15.84 -36.63
N VAL A 125 17.77 16.64 -37.32
CA VAL A 125 17.41 18.01 -36.88
C VAL A 125 16.62 17.95 -35.59
N LEU A 126 15.64 17.05 -35.46
CA LEU A 126 14.88 16.84 -34.24
C LEU A 126 15.76 16.44 -33.05
N GLU A 127 16.80 15.67 -33.28
CA GLU A 127 17.72 15.18 -32.24
C GLU A 127 18.80 16.20 -31.86
N LYS A 128 19.43 16.88 -32.83
CA LYS A 128 20.62 17.72 -32.61
C LYS A 128 20.37 19.22 -32.66
N GLU A 129 19.36 19.63 -33.41
CA GLU A 129 19.06 21.05 -33.72
C GLU A 129 17.56 21.32 -33.64
N PRO A 130 16.83 20.88 -32.56
CA PRO A 130 15.38 20.90 -32.51
C PRO A 130 14.77 22.30 -32.63
N GLU A 131 15.51 23.37 -32.27
CA GLU A 131 15.08 24.77 -32.39
C GLU A 131 14.79 25.17 -33.85
N ARG A 132 15.39 24.48 -34.82
CA ARG A 132 15.11 24.71 -36.24
C ARG A 132 13.69 24.30 -36.65
N LEU A 133 12.99 23.51 -35.85
CA LEU A 133 11.59 23.20 -36.09
C LEU A 133 10.68 24.43 -35.94
N LEU A 134 11.14 25.48 -35.24
CA LEU A 134 10.45 26.77 -35.18
C LEU A 134 10.39 27.51 -36.53
N GLU A 135 11.23 27.12 -37.51
CA GLU A 135 11.13 27.62 -38.90
C GLU A 135 9.83 27.14 -39.57
N ILE A 136 9.13 26.17 -38.99
CA ILE A 136 7.91 25.57 -39.58
C ILE A 136 6.67 26.28 -39.05
N ARG A 137 5.84 26.77 -39.94
CA ARG A 137 4.58 27.43 -39.59
C ARG A 137 3.66 26.48 -38.81
N GLY A 138 3.31 26.87 -37.59
CA GLY A 138 2.42 26.09 -36.70
C GLY A 138 3.12 25.24 -35.65
N ILE A 139 4.46 25.35 -35.54
CA ILE A 139 5.23 24.87 -34.38
C ILE A 139 5.58 26.11 -33.55
N THR A 140 4.93 26.18 -32.37
CA THR A 140 5.22 27.20 -31.34
C THR A 140 6.32 26.70 -30.41
N PRO A 141 6.96 27.60 -29.62
CA PRO A 141 7.95 27.15 -28.60
C PRO A 141 7.40 26.08 -27.65
N ASP A 142 6.16 26.23 -27.16
CA ASP A 142 5.51 25.25 -26.28
C ASP A 142 5.34 23.90 -26.98
N LYS A 143 4.86 23.92 -28.23
CA LYS A 143 4.71 22.70 -29.02
C LYS A 143 6.06 22.05 -29.36
N LEU A 144 7.10 22.82 -29.54
CA LEU A 144 8.46 22.31 -29.72
C LEU A 144 8.94 21.56 -28.48
N GLU A 145 8.71 22.10 -27.28
CA GLU A 145 9.08 21.43 -26.03
C GLU A 145 8.29 20.12 -25.84
N ASP A 146 6.99 20.10 -26.16
CA ASP A 146 6.19 18.87 -26.15
C ASP A 146 6.75 17.80 -27.10
N ILE A 147 7.14 18.21 -28.31
CA ILE A 147 7.72 17.31 -29.32
C ILE A 147 9.08 16.79 -28.86
N LYS A 148 9.96 17.65 -28.34
CA LYS A 148 11.30 17.27 -27.81
C LYS A 148 11.15 16.28 -26.67
N THR A 149 10.31 16.59 -25.70
CA THR A 149 10.07 15.74 -24.53
C THR A 149 9.55 14.37 -24.94
N SER A 150 8.50 14.34 -25.77
CA SER A 150 7.89 13.08 -26.22
C SER A 150 8.83 12.22 -27.07
N TYR A 151 9.67 12.85 -27.91
CA TYR A 151 10.69 12.12 -28.68
C TYR A 151 11.78 11.52 -27.79
N ALA A 152 12.27 12.28 -26.82
CA ALA A 152 13.26 11.81 -25.84
C ALA A 152 12.71 10.68 -24.94
N GLU A 153 11.45 10.83 -24.47
CA GLU A 153 10.75 9.81 -23.68
C GLU A 153 10.59 8.50 -24.45
N SER A 154 10.10 8.57 -25.67
CA SER A 154 9.90 7.38 -26.53
C SER A 154 11.20 6.62 -26.79
N ARG A 155 12.31 7.34 -26.99
CA ARG A 155 13.62 6.76 -27.20
C ARG A 155 14.15 6.09 -25.92
N CYS A 156 14.10 6.78 -24.81
CA CYS A 156 14.62 6.28 -23.54
C CYS A 156 13.87 5.02 -23.07
N VAL A 157 12.54 5.01 -23.16
CA VAL A 157 11.73 3.83 -22.80
C VAL A 157 12.05 2.64 -23.71
N ARG A 158 12.22 2.87 -25.02
CA ARG A 158 12.62 1.83 -25.96
C ARG A 158 13.99 1.25 -25.60
N ASP A 159 14.98 2.10 -25.31
CA ASP A 159 16.32 1.66 -24.96
C ASP A 159 16.31 0.86 -23.65
N LEU A 160 15.48 1.25 -22.68
CA LEU A 160 15.25 0.51 -21.43
C LEU A 160 14.62 -0.87 -21.69
N VAL A 161 13.61 -0.95 -22.55
CA VAL A 161 12.96 -2.22 -22.89
C VAL A 161 13.98 -3.18 -23.55
N ILE A 162 14.78 -2.68 -24.47
CA ILE A 162 15.83 -3.46 -25.13
C ILE A 162 16.87 -3.96 -24.13
N LEU A 163 17.38 -3.08 -23.25
CA LEU A 163 18.38 -3.44 -22.23
C LEU A 163 17.84 -4.46 -21.22
N LEU A 164 16.55 -4.39 -20.90
CA LEU A 164 15.93 -5.21 -19.87
C LEU A 164 15.21 -6.46 -20.41
N ALA A 165 15.05 -6.59 -21.73
CA ALA A 165 14.42 -7.75 -22.38
C ALA A 165 15.08 -9.10 -22.01
N PRO A 166 16.43 -9.25 -22.00
CA PRO A 166 17.08 -10.50 -21.63
C PRO A 166 16.78 -10.96 -20.19
N PHE A 167 16.22 -10.07 -19.38
CA PHE A 167 15.92 -10.32 -17.97
C PHE A 167 14.42 -10.50 -17.70
N ASN A 168 13.61 -10.68 -18.73
CA ASN A 168 12.15 -10.84 -18.66
C ASN A 168 11.46 -9.67 -17.91
N VAL A 169 11.96 -8.45 -18.09
CA VAL A 169 11.33 -7.24 -17.58
C VAL A 169 10.31 -6.75 -18.60
N THR A 170 9.05 -6.64 -18.19
CA THR A 170 7.97 -6.20 -19.07
C THR A 170 8.08 -4.71 -19.39
N PRO A 171 7.59 -4.24 -20.55
CA PRO A 171 7.55 -2.82 -20.91
C PRO A 171 6.87 -1.94 -19.86
N THR A 172 5.81 -2.43 -19.23
CA THR A 172 5.14 -1.74 -18.10
C THR A 172 6.09 -1.53 -16.91
N ALA A 173 6.98 -2.49 -16.67
CA ALA A 173 7.99 -2.35 -15.61
C ALA A 173 9.12 -1.40 -16.02
N ALA A 174 9.54 -1.40 -17.29
CA ALA A 174 10.49 -0.44 -17.85
C ALA A 174 9.92 1.01 -17.79
N MET A 175 8.62 1.17 -18.07
CA MET A 175 7.94 2.46 -17.93
C MET A 175 7.99 2.99 -16.50
N LYS A 176 7.78 2.14 -15.48
CA LYS A 176 7.91 2.54 -14.07
C LYS A 176 9.32 3.00 -13.71
N ILE A 177 10.35 2.38 -14.31
CA ILE A 177 11.75 2.82 -14.15
C ILE A 177 11.90 4.22 -14.73
N TYR A 178 11.37 4.43 -15.93
CA TYR A 178 11.42 5.74 -16.58
C TYR A 178 10.64 6.81 -15.81
N GLU A 179 9.44 6.50 -15.32
CA GLU A 179 8.64 7.41 -14.49
C GLU A 179 9.39 7.84 -13.22
N HIS A 180 10.24 6.96 -12.68
CA HIS A 180 10.99 7.24 -11.45
C HIS A 180 12.31 8.01 -11.70
N PHE A 181 13.08 7.63 -12.71
CA PHE A 181 14.43 8.16 -12.97
C PHE A 181 14.52 9.09 -14.18
N GLY A 182 13.48 9.14 -15.02
CA GLY A 182 13.47 9.94 -16.24
C GLY A 182 14.55 9.52 -17.23
N SER A 183 15.21 10.52 -17.86
CA SER A 183 16.29 10.31 -18.83
C SER A 183 17.53 9.61 -18.26
N ARG A 184 17.73 9.62 -16.94
CA ARG A 184 18.85 8.95 -16.27
C ARG A 184 18.70 7.44 -16.13
N SER A 185 17.56 6.89 -16.52
CA SER A 185 17.23 5.47 -16.32
C SER A 185 18.24 4.50 -16.97
N VAL A 186 18.76 4.85 -18.14
CA VAL A 186 19.75 4.04 -18.86
C VAL A 186 21.10 4.09 -18.14
N ASP A 187 21.54 5.30 -17.75
CA ASP A 187 22.79 5.50 -17.03
C ASP A 187 22.81 4.75 -15.70
N ILE A 188 21.69 4.81 -14.95
CA ILE A 188 21.52 4.07 -13.69
C ILE A 188 21.65 2.56 -13.89
N LEU A 189 21.07 2.01 -14.96
CA LEU A 189 21.19 0.58 -15.25
C LEU A 189 22.64 0.17 -15.53
N GLN A 190 23.45 1.05 -16.14
CA GLN A 190 24.84 0.80 -16.46
C GLN A 190 25.78 1.03 -15.29
N ASP A 191 25.57 2.13 -14.54
CA ASP A 191 26.45 2.56 -13.47
C ASP A 191 26.16 1.89 -12.12
N ASN A 192 24.88 1.88 -11.70
CA ASN A 192 24.45 1.29 -10.44
C ASN A 192 23.04 0.69 -10.54
N PRO A 193 22.87 -0.51 -11.09
CA PRO A 193 21.57 -1.15 -11.28
C PRO A 193 20.80 -1.40 -9.96
N TYR A 194 21.48 -1.38 -8.80
CA TYR A 194 20.80 -1.56 -7.51
C TYR A 194 19.96 -0.35 -7.08
N GLU A 195 20.12 0.81 -7.71
CA GLU A 195 19.20 1.93 -7.55
C GLU A 195 17.77 1.59 -7.99
N LEU A 196 17.60 0.62 -8.91
CA LEU A 196 16.29 0.10 -9.29
C LEU A 196 15.48 -0.45 -8.11
N CYS A 197 16.12 -0.82 -7.00
CA CYS A 197 15.42 -1.26 -5.79
C CYS A 197 14.48 -0.18 -5.21
N GLN A 198 14.64 1.08 -5.61
CA GLN A 198 13.73 2.18 -5.24
C GLN A 198 12.41 2.14 -6.04
N VAL A 199 12.37 1.41 -7.16
CA VAL A 199 11.20 1.31 -8.02
C VAL A 199 10.27 0.19 -7.54
N SER A 200 8.99 0.47 -7.39
CA SER A 200 8.00 -0.53 -6.98
C SER A 200 8.00 -1.74 -7.92
N GLY A 201 8.20 -2.93 -7.34
CA GLY A 201 8.28 -4.20 -8.08
C GLY A 201 9.71 -4.62 -8.48
N PHE A 202 10.74 -3.85 -8.12
CA PHE A 202 12.14 -4.17 -8.32
C PHE A 202 12.88 -4.40 -7.00
N GLY A 203 12.44 -5.39 -6.23
CA GLY A 203 13.17 -5.79 -5.02
C GLY A 203 14.57 -6.34 -5.31
N PHE A 204 15.45 -6.32 -4.32
CA PHE A 204 16.86 -6.74 -4.43
C PHE A 204 17.04 -8.08 -5.15
N LYS A 205 16.28 -9.12 -4.81
CA LYS A 205 16.41 -10.46 -5.45
C LYS A 205 16.20 -10.39 -6.96
N ARG A 206 15.29 -9.57 -7.43
CA ARG A 206 15.03 -9.41 -8.88
C ARG A 206 16.15 -8.63 -9.55
N VAL A 207 16.59 -7.54 -8.95
CA VAL A 207 17.71 -6.74 -9.47
C VAL A 207 19.00 -7.54 -9.43
N ASP A 208 19.29 -8.25 -8.34
CA ASP A 208 20.46 -9.11 -8.20
C ASP A 208 20.47 -10.24 -9.25
N ALA A 209 19.32 -10.83 -9.56
CA ALA A 209 19.20 -11.83 -10.63
C ALA A 209 19.52 -11.25 -12.02
N ILE A 210 19.20 -9.96 -12.26
CA ILE A 210 19.57 -9.24 -13.48
C ILE A 210 21.09 -9.04 -13.53
N VAL A 211 21.66 -8.49 -12.45
CA VAL A 211 23.09 -8.12 -12.38
C VAL A 211 23.99 -9.35 -12.43
N ARG A 212 23.59 -10.46 -11.79
CA ARG A 212 24.35 -11.74 -11.79
C ARG A 212 24.47 -12.40 -13.16
N LYS A 213 23.61 -12.09 -14.12
CA LYS A 213 23.77 -12.55 -15.51
C LYS A 213 24.87 -11.79 -16.26
N GLY A 214 25.29 -10.64 -15.74
CA GLY A 214 26.46 -9.90 -16.19
C GLY A 214 27.75 -10.40 -15.52
N ASN A 215 28.88 -9.76 -15.78
CA ASN A 215 30.20 -10.12 -15.24
C ASN A 215 30.52 -9.43 -13.90
N THR A 216 29.52 -8.98 -13.14
CA THR A 216 29.73 -8.29 -11.85
C THR A 216 30.21 -9.28 -10.78
N PRO A 217 31.33 -9.04 -10.08
CA PRO A 217 31.79 -9.92 -9.00
C PRO A 217 30.75 -10.06 -7.89
N LEU A 218 30.59 -11.27 -7.34
CA LEU A 218 29.59 -11.58 -6.29
C LEU A 218 29.85 -10.80 -4.99
N ASN A 219 31.08 -10.37 -4.74
CA ASN A 219 31.48 -9.55 -3.59
C ASN A 219 31.69 -8.06 -3.96
N SER A 220 31.12 -7.62 -5.07
CA SER A 220 31.18 -6.20 -5.46
C SER A 220 30.61 -5.30 -4.36
N PRO A 221 31.30 -4.19 -3.98
CA PRO A 221 30.81 -3.22 -3.00
C PRO A 221 29.41 -2.69 -3.34
N MET A 222 29.13 -2.47 -4.62
CA MET A 222 27.80 -2.02 -5.11
C MET A 222 26.70 -3.05 -4.81
N ARG A 223 26.99 -4.34 -5.01
CA ARG A 223 26.06 -5.43 -4.66
C ARG A 223 25.81 -5.50 -3.16
N ILE A 224 26.87 -5.38 -2.35
CA ILE A 224 26.77 -5.36 -0.88
C ILE A 224 25.95 -4.16 -0.41
N HIS A 225 26.21 -2.97 -0.97
CA HIS A 225 25.43 -1.75 -0.72
C HIS A 225 23.95 -1.94 -0.96
N GLY A 226 23.56 -2.47 -2.14
CA GLY A 226 22.17 -2.80 -2.46
C GLY A 226 21.55 -3.81 -1.48
N ALA A 227 22.31 -4.81 -1.03
CA ALA A 227 21.85 -5.79 -0.05
C ALA A 227 21.66 -5.20 1.36
N VAL A 228 22.49 -4.23 1.78
CA VAL A 228 22.33 -3.51 3.05
C VAL A 228 21.02 -2.73 3.07
N PHE A 229 20.74 -1.95 2.04
CA PHE A 229 19.43 -1.26 1.92
C PHE A 229 18.26 -2.24 1.88
N ALA A 230 18.38 -3.32 1.10
CA ALA A 230 17.33 -4.33 1.03
C ALA A 230 17.08 -5.04 2.37
N ALA A 231 18.12 -5.28 3.16
CA ALA A 231 17.99 -5.84 4.49
C ALA A 231 17.23 -4.90 5.43
N LEU A 232 17.58 -3.61 5.43
CA LEU A 232 16.87 -2.59 6.21
C LEU A 232 15.40 -2.47 5.77
N ASP A 233 15.13 -2.38 4.46
CA ASP A 233 13.78 -2.26 3.92
C ASP A 233 12.92 -3.50 4.19
N THR A 234 13.49 -4.69 4.03
CA THR A 234 12.77 -5.94 4.33
C THR A 234 12.34 -5.98 5.80
N GLN A 235 13.25 -5.65 6.72
CA GLN A 235 12.93 -5.64 8.13
C GLN A 235 11.95 -4.53 8.52
N ARG A 236 12.03 -3.37 7.85
CA ARG A 236 11.06 -2.29 8.00
C ARG A 236 9.66 -2.72 7.55
N ASN A 237 9.54 -3.31 6.36
CA ASN A 237 8.26 -3.63 5.75
C ASN A 237 7.61 -4.90 6.33
N GLU A 238 8.40 -5.93 6.69
CA GLU A 238 7.88 -7.20 7.20
C GLU A 238 7.70 -7.22 8.72
N ARG A 239 8.58 -6.52 9.45
CA ARG A 239 8.61 -6.56 10.92
C ARG A 239 8.34 -5.21 11.58
N GLY A 240 8.30 -4.13 10.81
CA GLY A 240 8.06 -2.78 11.30
C GLY A 240 9.23 -2.19 12.09
N HIS A 241 10.46 -2.68 11.90
CA HIS A 241 11.65 -2.13 12.54
C HIS A 241 12.03 -0.80 11.90
N LEU A 242 12.45 0.18 12.70
CA LEU A 242 13.01 1.45 12.21
C LEU A 242 14.53 1.36 11.99
N PHE A 243 15.18 0.43 12.69
CA PHE A 243 16.62 0.20 12.60
C PHE A 243 16.96 -1.28 12.86
N LEU A 244 18.17 -1.64 12.54
CA LEU A 244 18.82 -2.88 13.02
C LEU A 244 20.12 -2.52 13.73
N ASP A 245 20.51 -3.33 14.71
CA ASP A 245 21.90 -3.29 15.18
C ASP A 245 22.84 -3.78 14.07
N GLU A 246 24.09 -3.31 14.09
CA GLU A 246 25.07 -3.58 13.02
C GLU A 246 25.27 -5.09 12.79
N THR A 247 25.26 -5.90 13.86
CA THR A 247 25.44 -7.35 13.78
C THR A 247 24.26 -8.02 13.09
N ALA A 248 23.02 -7.65 13.45
CA ALA A 248 21.81 -8.18 12.81
C ALA A 248 21.70 -7.75 11.34
N LEU A 249 22.10 -6.51 11.04
CA LEU A 249 22.12 -5.98 9.68
C LEU A 249 23.13 -6.75 8.82
N SER A 250 24.37 -6.89 9.28
CA SER A 250 25.43 -7.63 8.58
C SER A 250 24.99 -9.09 8.34
N LYS A 251 24.48 -9.78 9.36
CA LYS A 251 23.98 -11.14 9.23
C LYS A 251 22.85 -11.27 8.19
N THR A 252 21.92 -10.31 8.18
CA THR A 252 20.79 -10.32 7.24
C THR A 252 21.26 -10.07 5.82
N ALA A 253 22.16 -9.09 5.62
CA ALA A 253 22.73 -8.79 4.31
C ALA A 253 23.57 -9.95 3.76
N VAL A 254 24.44 -10.57 4.59
CA VAL A 254 25.22 -11.78 4.21
C VAL A 254 24.29 -12.91 3.75
N LYS A 255 23.18 -13.13 4.49
CA LYS A 255 22.20 -14.14 4.10
C LYS A 255 21.59 -13.85 2.73
N LEU A 256 21.21 -12.60 2.45
CA LEU A 256 20.67 -12.19 1.13
C LEU A 256 21.70 -12.36 0.03
N LEU A 257 22.95 -11.97 0.28
CA LEU A 257 24.04 -12.01 -0.71
C LEU A 257 24.44 -13.43 -1.09
N ASN A 258 24.41 -14.35 -0.11
CA ASN A 258 24.84 -15.74 -0.33
C ASN A 258 23.66 -16.68 -0.68
N GLU A 259 22.43 -16.17 -0.74
CA GLU A 259 21.27 -16.96 -1.16
C GLU A 259 21.40 -17.37 -2.64
N GLY A 260 21.39 -18.70 -2.90
CA GLY A 260 21.56 -19.26 -4.24
C GLY A 260 22.96 -19.11 -4.85
N VAL A 261 23.98 -18.83 -4.04
CA VAL A 261 25.40 -18.88 -4.44
C VAL A 261 25.92 -20.28 -4.14
N LEU A 262 26.58 -20.89 -5.13
CA LEU A 262 27.16 -22.23 -4.97
C LEU A 262 28.35 -22.21 -4.00
N PRO A 263 28.62 -23.30 -3.25
CA PRO A 263 29.72 -23.35 -2.29
C PRO A 263 31.11 -23.10 -2.91
N GLU A 264 31.29 -23.43 -4.18
CA GLU A 264 32.56 -23.23 -4.91
C GLU A 264 32.74 -21.77 -5.39
N GLN A 265 31.69 -20.94 -5.31
CA GLN A 265 31.74 -19.53 -5.68
C GLN A 265 32.18 -18.66 -4.50
N VAL A 266 32.60 -17.43 -4.81
CA VAL A 266 32.98 -16.46 -3.79
C VAL A 266 31.81 -16.13 -2.89
N GLN A 267 31.91 -16.50 -1.61
CA GLN A 267 30.92 -16.15 -0.57
C GLN A 267 31.29 -14.80 0.04
N VAL A 268 30.31 -13.92 0.18
CA VAL A 268 30.49 -12.63 0.88
C VAL A 268 30.58 -12.87 2.38
N LYS A 269 31.61 -12.28 3.01
CA LYS A 269 31.88 -12.40 4.45
C LYS A 269 31.31 -11.23 5.23
N PRO A 270 31.02 -11.41 6.55
CA PRO A 270 30.53 -10.33 7.40
C PRO A 270 31.42 -9.08 7.41
N GLU A 271 32.76 -9.27 7.35
CA GLU A 271 33.74 -8.20 7.37
C GLU A 271 33.63 -7.29 6.15
N GLU A 272 33.35 -7.84 4.96
CA GLU A 272 33.14 -7.10 3.72
C GLU A 272 31.87 -6.26 3.84
N VAL A 273 30.79 -6.81 4.42
CA VAL A 273 29.53 -6.09 4.66
C VAL A 273 29.73 -4.96 5.66
N SER A 274 30.43 -5.22 6.78
CA SER A 274 30.71 -4.19 7.78
C SER A 274 31.54 -3.04 7.21
N SER A 275 32.51 -3.32 6.35
CA SER A 275 33.30 -2.27 5.65
C SER A 275 32.40 -1.38 4.79
N VAL A 276 31.46 -1.95 4.04
CA VAL A 276 30.52 -1.17 3.21
C VAL A 276 29.53 -0.40 4.09
N ILE A 277 29.03 -0.96 5.20
CA ILE A 277 28.19 -0.25 6.17
C ILE A 277 28.92 1.00 6.70
N GLN A 278 30.19 0.90 7.06
CA GLN A 278 30.97 2.05 7.54
C GLN A 278 31.13 3.12 6.46
N ASP A 279 31.40 2.72 5.20
CA ASP A 279 31.46 3.64 4.07
C ASP A 279 30.12 4.37 3.83
N MET A 280 29.00 3.64 3.89
CA MET A 280 27.66 4.21 3.78
C MET A 280 27.34 5.22 4.92
N ILE A 281 27.82 4.96 6.15
CA ILE A 281 27.68 5.90 7.27
C ILE A 281 28.49 7.16 7.01
N LEU A 282 29.74 7.02 6.55
CA LEU A 282 30.63 8.16 6.23
C LEU A 282 30.07 9.02 5.10
N LYS A 283 29.43 8.41 4.11
CA LYS A 283 28.73 9.11 3.01
C LYS A 283 27.39 9.72 3.43
N GLY A 284 26.91 9.43 4.64
CA GLY A 284 25.62 9.90 5.13
C GLY A 284 24.42 9.25 4.43
N GLU A 285 24.56 8.06 3.85
CA GLU A 285 23.48 7.32 3.20
C GLU A 285 22.58 6.56 4.19
N ILE A 286 23.16 6.20 5.33
CA ILE A 286 22.49 5.61 6.50
C ILE A 286 22.97 6.30 7.76
N VAL A 287 22.20 6.21 8.84
CA VAL A 287 22.53 6.86 10.12
C VAL A 287 22.86 5.83 11.19
N CYS A 288 24.03 5.95 11.83
CA CYS A 288 24.37 5.19 13.02
C CYS A 288 24.06 6.00 14.27
N SER A 289 23.21 5.49 15.14
CA SER A 289 22.89 6.09 16.43
C SER A 289 22.98 5.05 17.56
N ASN A 290 24.02 5.15 18.40
CA ASN A 290 24.28 4.21 19.48
C ASN A 290 24.40 2.74 19.01
N GLY A 291 25.09 2.47 17.89
CA GLY A 291 25.25 1.14 17.30
C GLY A 291 24.01 0.63 16.52
N ASN A 292 22.96 1.43 16.45
CA ASN A 292 21.75 1.12 15.66
C ASN A 292 21.83 1.81 14.31
N ILE A 293 21.63 1.06 13.23
CA ILE A 293 21.72 1.52 11.84
C ILE A 293 20.33 1.75 11.30
N TYR A 294 20.09 2.98 10.88
CA TYR A 294 18.80 3.44 10.34
C TYR A 294 18.88 3.81 8.86
N PRO A 295 17.82 3.57 8.06
CA PRO A 295 17.57 4.41 6.90
C PRO A 295 17.37 5.86 7.35
N ILE A 296 17.93 6.83 6.61
CA ILE A 296 17.84 8.26 6.99
C ILE A 296 16.41 8.70 7.29
N GLY A 297 15.47 8.31 6.41
CA GLY A 297 14.05 8.67 6.57
C GLY A 297 13.45 8.18 7.89
N CYS A 298 13.78 6.95 8.32
CA CYS A 298 13.30 6.40 9.58
C CYS A 298 13.89 7.13 10.80
N PHE A 299 15.20 7.48 10.74
CA PHE A 299 15.85 8.24 11.80
C PHE A 299 15.20 9.61 11.96
N VAL A 300 15.04 10.36 10.87
CA VAL A 300 14.45 11.71 10.87
C VAL A 300 13.01 11.66 11.38
N GLN A 301 12.22 10.67 10.96
CA GLN A 301 10.83 10.51 11.42
C GLN A 301 10.77 10.31 12.93
N GLU A 302 11.59 9.42 13.48
CA GLU A 302 11.60 9.13 14.92
C GLU A 302 12.13 10.31 15.73
N ASP A 303 13.22 10.91 15.29
CA ASP A 303 13.91 12.01 16.00
C ASP A 303 13.04 13.27 16.07
N GLU A 304 12.48 13.70 14.94
CA GLU A 304 11.59 14.87 14.89
C GLU A 304 10.30 14.65 15.68
N THR A 305 9.72 13.45 15.62
CA THR A 305 8.54 13.10 16.41
C THR A 305 8.85 13.18 17.90
N ALA A 306 9.97 12.60 18.33
CA ALA A 306 10.42 12.64 19.71
C ALA A 306 10.64 14.06 20.22
N ARG A 307 11.34 14.88 19.42
CA ARG A 307 11.60 16.28 19.75
C ARG A 307 10.30 17.06 19.94
N LYS A 308 9.35 16.91 18.98
CA LYS A 308 8.08 17.64 19.03
C LYS A 308 7.21 17.25 20.23
N ILE A 309 7.16 15.95 20.55
CA ILE A 309 6.46 15.47 21.74
C ILE A 309 7.11 16.01 23.00
N ALA A 310 8.45 16.01 23.08
CA ALA A 310 9.16 16.56 24.24
C ALA A 310 8.92 18.06 24.38
N GLU A 311 8.85 18.85 23.30
CA GLU A 311 8.45 20.26 23.30
C GLU A 311 7.05 20.44 23.91
N MET A 312 6.08 19.59 23.54
CA MET A 312 4.71 19.65 24.11
C MET A 312 4.70 19.34 25.61
N LEU A 313 5.49 18.34 26.03
CA LEU A 313 5.57 17.93 27.44
C LEU A 313 6.31 18.95 28.32
N ALA A 314 7.25 19.71 27.75
CA ALA A 314 7.99 20.76 28.46
C ALA A 314 7.11 21.99 28.77
N VAL A 315 6.02 22.20 28.02
CA VAL A 315 5.09 23.32 28.28
C VAL A 315 4.16 22.96 29.44
N PRO A 316 4.19 23.71 30.56
CA PRO A 316 3.28 23.44 31.67
C PRO A 316 1.83 23.67 31.23
N ALA A 317 1.02 22.64 31.31
CA ALA A 317 -0.41 22.78 31.08
C ALA A 317 -1.07 23.51 32.24
N LYS A 318 -1.87 24.55 31.98
CA LYS A 318 -2.76 25.13 33.01
C LYS A 318 -3.77 24.05 33.39
N ALA A 319 -3.74 23.64 34.66
CA ALA A 319 -4.75 22.74 35.20
C ALA A 319 -6.11 23.43 35.18
N VAL A 320 -7.08 22.75 34.56
CA VAL A 320 -8.47 23.26 34.48
C VAL A 320 -9.32 22.40 35.40
N ASP A 321 -10.07 23.06 36.27
CA ASP A 321 -11.09 22.38 37.10
C ASP A 321 -12.33 22.09 36.23
N ILE A 322 -12.60 20.80 36.04
CA ILE A 322 -13.75 20.33 35.22
C ILE A 322 -14.90 19.81 36.08
N THR A 323 -14.85 19.97 37.41
CA THR A 323 -15.81 19.39 38.34
C THR A 323 -17.25 19.88 38.10
N ALA A 324 -17.42 21.20 37.93
CA ALA A 324 -18.72 21.78 37.61
C ALA A 324 -19.26 21.33 36.25
N ALA A 325 -18.41 21.27 35.22
CA ALA A 325 -18.78 20.80 33.90
C ALA A 325 -19.20 19.32 33.93
N LEU A 326 -18.46 18.45 34.63
CA LEU A 326 -18.83 17.05 34.81
C LEU A 326 -20.17 16.86 35.52
N SER A 327 -20.45 17.68 36.55
CA SER A 327 -21.71 17.63 37.26
C SER A 327 -22.88 18.01 36.35
N ARG A 328 -22.70 19.05 35.53
CA ARG A 328 -23.69 19.49 34.55
C ARG A 328 -23.95 18.44 33.48
N ILE A 329 -22.90 17.79 32.93
CA ILE A 329 -23.03 16.71 31.94
C ILE A 329 -23.82 15.52 32.49
N ARG A 330 -23.61 15.15 33.76
CA ARG A 330 -24.40 14.10 34.43
C ARG A 330 -25.88 14.43 34.50
N GLN A 331 -26.23 15.70 34.79
CA GLN A 331 -27.60 16.13 34.92
C GLN A 331 -28.32 16.32 33.58
N GLU A 332 -27.66 16.97 32.61
CA GLU A 332 -28.30 17.40 31.36
C GLU A 332 -28.25 16.32 30.27
N ILE A 333 -27.17 15.54 30.21
CA ILE A 333 -26.92 14.56 29.11
C ILE A 333 -27.22 13.12 29.58
N GLY A 334 -27.41 12.91 30.89
CA GLY A 334 -27.70 11.59 31.43
C GLY A 334 -26.54 10.60 31.35
N VAL A 335 -25.32 11.06 31.00
CA VAL A 335 -24.13 10.23 30.93
C VAL A 335 -23.41 10.27 32.28
N ALA A 336 -23.40 9.14 32.98
CA ALA A 336 -22.65 8.96 34.23
C ALA A 336 -21.34 8.20 33.93
N PRO A 337 -20.22 8.91 33.70
CA PRO A 337 -18.93 8.24 33.45
C PRO A 337 -18.50 7.49 34.72
N SER A 338 -17.88 6.32 34.53
CA SER A 338 -17.25 5.55 35.60
C SER A 338 -16.09 6.33 36.24
N GLN A 339 -15.56 5.81 37.35
CA GLN A 339 -14.40 6.42 37.99
C GLN A 339 -13.22 6.55 37.02
N ARG A 340 -12.86 5.49 36.29
CA ARG A 340 -11.77 5.49 35.31
C ARG A 340 -12.03 6.45 34.14
N GLN A 341 -13.27 6.51 33.66
CA GLN A 341 -13.67 7.45 32.62
C GLN A 341 -13.59 8.92 33.11
N THR A 342 -13.93 9.15 34.36
CA THR A 342 -13.80 10.47 35.02
C THR A 342 -12.31 10.84 35.14
N GLU A 343 -11.46 9.92 35.59
CA GLU A 343 -10.00 10.12 35.67
C GLU A 343 -9.43 10.50 34.31
N ALA A 344 -9.84 9.80 33.23
CA ALA A 344 -9.41 10.10 31.87
C ALA A 344 -9.78 11.52 31.43
N ALA A 345 -11.00 11.98 31.77
CA ALA A 345 -11.41 13.34 31.48
C ALA A 345 -10.57 14.37 32.26
N TYR A 346 -10.33 14.18 33.56
CA TYR A 346 -9.42 15.06 34.32
C TYR A 346 -8.02 15.11 33.74
N MET A 347 -7.46 13.95 33.31
CA MET A 347 -6.15 13.84 32.74
C MET A 347 -6.04 14.64 31.42
N ALA A 348 -7.05 14.57 30.56
CA ALA A 348 -7.12 15.31 29.30
C ALA A 348 -7.04 16.82 29.50
N TYR A 349 -7.54 17.35 30.65
CA TYR A 349 -7.52 18.78 30.97
C TYR A 349 -6.33 19.23 31.83
N ARG A 350 -5.59 18.28 32.42
CA ARG A 350 -4.37 18.57 33.18
C ARG A 350 -3.09 18.50 32.34
N SER A 351 -3.17 17.99 31.13
CA SER A 351 -2.01 17.76 30.25
C SER A 351 -2.28 18.22 28.82
N LEU A 352 -1.26 18.66 28.10
CA LEU A 352 -1.37 18.97 26.66
C LEU A 352 -1.37 17.72 25.80
N LEU A 353 -0.76 16.62 26.27
CA LEU A 353 -0.80 15.32 25.61
C LEU A 353 -1.21 14.28 26.65
N SER A 354 -2.22 13.49 26.34
CA SER A 354 -2.71 12.39 27.18
C SER A 354 -3.13 11.20 26.36
N ILE A 355 -3.09 10.01 26.97
CA ILE A 355 -3.41 8.75 26.31
C ILE A 355 -4.53 8.04 27.07
N ILE A 356 -5.52 7.57 26.33
CA ILE A 356 -6.60 6.72 26.85
C ILE A 356 -6.49 5.37 26.14
N THR A 357 -6.21 4.32 26.88
CA THR A 357 -6.13 2.96 26.32
C THR A 357 -7.14 2.05 27.00
N GLY A 358 -7.64 1.08 26.25
CA GLY A 358 -8.56 0.09 26.80
C GLY A 358 -9.12 -0.82 25.71
N GLY A 359 -9.52 -2.02 26.09
CA GLY A 359 -10.12 -2.99 25.19
C GLY A 359 -11.44 -2.52 24.57
N PRO A 360 -12.01 -3.31 23.68
CA PRO A 360 -13.32 -3.00 23.09
C PRO A 360 -14.40 -3.07 24.18
N GLY A 361 -15.40 -2.16 24.07
CA GLY A 361 -16.50 -2.10 25.02
C GLY A 361 -16.18 -1.48 26.38
N THR A 362 -14.97 -0.94 26.59
CA THR A 362 -14.61 -0.23 27.84
C THR A 362 -15.12 1.21 27.91
N GLY A 363 -15.89 1.63 26.92
CA GLY A 363 -16.49 2.96 26.91
C GLY A 363 -15.53 4.08 26.51
N LYS A 364 -14.51 3.80 25.69
CA LYS A 364 -13.64 4.82 25.09
C LYS A 364 -14.44 5.95 24.45
N THR A 365 -15.42 5.60 23.63
CA THR A 365 -16.30 6.57 22.95
C THR A 365 -17.11 7.44 23.93
N THR A 366 -17.54 6.88 25.05
CA THR A 366 -18.23 7.62 26.12
C THR A 366 -17.30 8.68 26.71
N VAL A 367 -16.04 8.33 26.98
CA VAL A 367 -15.04 9.30 27.48
C VAL A 367 -14.81 10.40 26.46
N LEU A 368 -14.69 10.07 25.16
CA LEU A 368 -14.53 11.08 24.11
C LEU A 368 -15.69 12.06 24.10
N ARG A 369 -16.92 11.57 24.16
CA ARG A 369 -18.11 12.42 24.24
C ARG A 369 -18.06 13.33 25.46
N VAL A 370 -17.70 12.80 26.64
CA VAL A 370 -17.55 13.60 27.87
C VAL A 370 -16.50 14.70 27.71
N ILE A 371 -15.31 14.37 27.14
CA ILE A 371 -14.24 15.36 26.90
C ILE A 371 -14.73 16.47 25.95
N ILE A 372 -15.40 16.10 24.85
CA ILE A 372 -15.94 17.04 23.88
C ILE A 372 -16.98 17.99 24.54
N GLU A 373 -17.89 17.45 25.31
CA GLU A 373 -18.91 18.26 25.98
C GLU A 373 -18.32 19.19 27.08
N ILE A 374 -17.30 18.71 27.81
CA ILE A 374 -16.53 19.57 28.71
C ILE A 374 -15.88 20.73 27.94
N GLN A 375 -15.27 20.45 26.78
CA GLN A 375 -14.64 21.49 25.98
C GLN A 375 -15.63 22.55 25.52
N LYS A 376 -16.79 22.14 25.03
CA LYS A 376 -17.87 23.05 24.61
C LYS A 376 -18.40 23.90 25.76
N LEU A 377 -18.54 23.33 26.96
CA LEU A 377 -19.01 24.02 28.12
C LEU A 377 -18.02 25.06 28.66
N LEU A 378 -16.73 24.71 28.69
CA LEU A 378 -15.67 25.59 29.20
C LEU A 378 -15.21 26.64 28.19
N TYR A 379 -15.22 26.26 26.91
CA TYR A 379 -14.67 27.05 25.82
C TYR A 379 -15.57 26.95 24.57
N PRO A 380 -16.74 27.70 24.59
CA PRO A 380 -17.75 27.60 23.53
C PRO A 380 -17.21 27.86 22.09
N ASP A 381 -16.25 28.78 21.98
CA ASP A 381 -15.67 29.18 20.70
C ASP A 381 -14.44 28.33 20.29
N SER A 382 -14.10 27.29 21.05
CA SER A 382 -12.93 26.48 20.79
C SER A 382 -13.08 25.56 19.58
N LYS A 383 -12.00 25.40 18.83
CA LYS A 383 -11.95 24.52 17.69
C LYS A 383 -11.55 23.09 18.11
N ILE A 384 -12.46 22.16 17.90
CA ILE A 384 -12.24 20.74 18.18
C ILE A 384 -12.05 19.99 16.86
N LEU A 385 -10.97 19.24 16.72
CA LEU A 385 -10.74 18.36 15.59
C LEU A 385 -10.80 16.90 16.03
N LEU A 386 -11.58 16.12 15.30
CA LEU A 386 -11.71 14.67 15.47
C LEU A 386 -11.04 13.94 14.31
N ALA A 387 -10.20 12.98 14.63
CA ALA A 387 -9.49 12.20 13.60
C ALA A 387 -9.37 10.72 13.97
N ALA A 388 -9.21 9.89 12.93
CA ALA A 388 -8.85 8.49 13.09
C ALA A 388 -7.96 8.05 11.91
N PRO A 389 -7.18 6.96 12.02
CA PRO A 389 -6.37 6.46 10.90
C PRO A 389 -7.16 5.98 9.69
N THR A 390 -8.39 5.49 9.89
CA THR A 390 -9.25 4.94 8.82
C THR A 390 -10.54 5.73 8.69
N GLY A 391 -11.11 5.75 7.46
CA GLY A 391 -12.38 6.42 7.18
C GLY A 391 -13.56 5.85 7.96
N ARG A 392 -13.54 4.54 8.20
CA ARG A 392 -14.57 3.86 8.98
C ARG A 392 -14.55 4.26 10.45
N ALA A 393 -13.35 4.33 11.03
CA ALA A 393 -13.18 4.78 12.41
C ALA A 393 -13.55 6.25 12.58
N SER A 394 -13.21 7.12 11.61
CA SER A 394 -13.57 8.54 11.69
C SER A 394 -15.09 8.75 11.61
N ARG A 395 -15.79 8.04 10.72
CA ARG A 395 -17.26 8.11 10.66
C ARG A 395 -17.92 7.62 11.94
N ARG A 396 -17.48 6.46 12.44
CA ARG A 396 -17.99 5.93 13.70
C ARG A 396 -17.75 6.89 14.87
N MET A 397 -16.61 7.57 14.85
CA MET A 397 -16.30 8.61 15.84
C MET A 397 -17.30 9.77 15.74
N ALA A 398 -17.64 10.25 14.52
CA ALA A 398 -18.63 11.29 14.31
C ALA A 398 -20.01 10.85 14.82
N GLU A 399 -20.50 9.69 14.38
CA GLU A 399 -21.81 9.14 14.79
C GLU A 399 -21.92 8.98 16.32
N SER A 400 -20.89 8.45 16.95
CA SER A 400 -20.91 8.12 18.37
C SER A 400 -20.70 9.32 19.29
N THR A 401 -20.03 10.37 18.83
CA THR A 401 -19.82 11.61 19.56
C THR A 401 -20.90 12.64 19.28
N GLY A 402 -21.70 12.46 18.22
CA GLY A 402 -22.68 13.44 17.75
C GLY A 402 -22.03 14.72 17.20
N MET A 403 -20.77 14.63 16.78
CA MET A 403 -20.02 15.76 16.22
C MET A 403 -19.60 15.46 14.79
N ASP A 404 -20.16 16.19 13.85
CA ASP A 404 -19.82 16.09 12.44
C ASP A 404 -18.38 16.57 12.15
N GLY A 405 -17.85 16.16 11.00
CA GLY A 405 -16.56 16.65 10.52
C GLY A 405 -15.34 15.86 11.00
N ALA A 406 -15.52 14.69 11.63
CA ALA A 406 -14.41 13.78 11.89
C ALA A 406 -13.79 13.28 10.57
N LYS A 407 -12.46 13.36 10.47
CA LYS A 407 -11.71 13.07 9.25
C LYS A 407 -10.72 11.93 9.47
N THR A 408 -10.26 11.31 8.37
CA THR A 408 -9.05 10.49 8.49
C THR A 408 -7.84 11.36 8.75
N LEU A 409 -6.84 10.84 9.49
CA LEU A 409 -5.58 11.58 9.70
C LEU A 409 -4.96 12.02 8.38
N HIS A 410 -4.96 11.16 7.35
CA HIS A 410 -4.49 11.50 6.01
C HIS A 410 -5.24 12.71 5.42
N SER A 411 -6.57 12.70 5.49
CA SER A 411 -7.41 13.81 5.01
C SER A 411 -7.21 15.08 5.84
N LEU A 412 -7.16 14.97 7.17
CA LEU A 412 -6.92 16.09 8.08
C LEU A 412 -5.58 16.78 7.79
N LEU A 413 -4.58 15.98 7.46
CA LEU A 413 -3.23 16.45 7.16
C LEU A 413 -3.05 16.78 5.66
N GLY A 414 -4.06 16.66 4.80
CA GLY A 414 -3.97 16.91 3.36
C GLY A 414 -2.94 16.00 2.66
N LEU A 415 -2.78 14.77 3.15
CA LEU A 415 -1.92 13.74 2.56
C LEU A 415 -2.75 13.01 1.50
N LEU A 416 -2.88 13.60 0.31
CA LEU A 416 -3.59 13.01 -0.82
C LEU A 416 -2.59 12.35 -1.76
N GLY A 417 -2.76 11.03 -2.00
CA GLY A 417 -2.00 10.23 -2.96
C GLY A 417 -0.85 9.43 -2.37
N ASP A 418 -0.64 8.24 -2.92
CA ASP A 418 0.36 7.24 -2.49
C ASP A 418 1.83 7.60 -2.85
N SER A 419 2.13 8.81 -3.33
CA SER A 419 3.37 9.09 -4.04
C SER A 419 4.05 10.43 -3.74
N GLU A 420 3.90 11.01 -2.55
CA GLU A 420 4.82 12.10 -2.21
C GLU A 420 6.16 11.52 -1.75
N PRO A 421 7.29 11.85 -2.43
CA PRO A 421 8.61 11.49 -1.96
C PRO A 421 8.82 12.04 -0.56
N ILE A 422 9.47 11.25 0.29
CA ILE A 422 9.81 11.53 1.69
C ILE A 422 10.45 12.93 1.90
N TYR A 423 10.91 13.59 0.83
CA TYR A 423 11.72 14.80 0.83
C TYR A 423 11.02 16.07 0.29
N LYS A 424 9.76 16.03 -0.11
CA LYS A 424 9.01 17.26 -0.40
C LYS A 424 8.32 17.78 0.85
N ASP A 425 9.09 18.26 1.80
CA ASP A 425 8.64 19.12 2.90
C ASP A 425 8.22 20.50 2.35
N LYS A 426 7.07 20.59 1.72
CA LYS A 426 6.34 21.84 1.72
C LYS A 426 5.93 22.07 3.17
N GLN A 427 6.33 23.19 3.76
CA GLN A 427 5.86 23.64 5.08
C GLN A 427 4.33 23.65 5.04
N LYS A 428 3.74 22.60 5.57
CA LYS A 428 2.29 22.47 5.61
C LYS A 428 1.81 23.24 6.83
N GLU A 429 0.72 23.99 6.69
CA GLU A 429 0.19 24.85 7.76
C GLU A 429 -0.11 24.06 9.04
N PRO A 430 0.16 24.62 10.21
CA PRO A 430 -0.23 24.03 11.48
C PRO A 430 -1.75 23.83 11.58
N LEU A 431 -2.18 22.79 12.28
CA LEU A 431 -3.60 22.53 12.54
C LEU A 431 -4.18 23.61 13.43
N ASP A 432 -5.27 24.24 12.99
CA ASP A 432 -5.97 25.27 13.73
C ASP A 432 -6.99 24.64 14.69
N ALA A 433 -6.53 24.26 15.88
CA ALA A 433 -7.34 23.58 16.87
C ALA A 433 -6.86 23.84 18.31
N ASP A 434 -7.82 23.90 19.23
CA ASP A 434 -7.58 23.96 20.68
C ASP A 434 -7.54 22.56 21.30
N LEU A 435 -8.34 21.65 20.75
CA LEU A 435 -8.39 20.23 21.13
C LEU A 435 -8.38 19.34 19.89
N ILE A 436 -7.49 18.37 19.88
CA ILE A 436 -7.46 17.31 18.86
C ILE A 436 -7.62 15.96 19.54
N ILE A 437 -8.58 15.18 19.09
CA ILE A 437 -8.80 13.81 19.55
C ILE A 437 -8.54 12.85 18.41
N VAL A 438 -7.67 11.87 18.63
CA VAL A 438 -7.34 10.84 17.64
C VAL A 438 -7.75 9.48 18.19
N ASP A 439 -8.76 8.86 17.59
CA ASP A 439 -9.17 7.48 17.94
C ASP A 439 -8.41 6.45 17.10
N GLU A 440 -8.44 5.16 17.53
CA GLU A 440 -7.71 4.03 16.93
C GLU A 440 -6.20 4.34 16.76
N SER A 441 -5.60 5.05 17.74
CA SER A 441 -4.20 5.51 17.68
C SER A 441 -3.16 4.38 17.63
N SER A 442 -3.54 3.14 17.97
CA SER A 442 -2.69 1.94 17.80
C SER A 442 -2.28 1.67 16.33
N MET A 443 -3.03 2.23 15.38
CA MET A 443 -2.75 2.10 13.94
C MET A 443 -1.78 3.14 13.39
N ILE A 444 -1.35 4.13 14.20
CA ILE A 444 -0.44 5.20 13.75
C ILE A 444 0.97 4.65 13.67
N ASP A 445 1.58 4.70 12.49
CA ASP A 445 2.99 4.39 12.27
C ASP A 445 3.89 5.63 12.47
N MET A 446 5.20 5.45 12.39
CA MET A 446 6.16 6.52 12.66
C MET A 446 6.08 7.66 11.63
N TRP A 447 5.83 7.33 10.36
CA TRP A 447 5.68 8.34 9.31
C TRP A 447 4.46 9.24 9.56
N LEU A 448 3.29 8.63 9.83
CA LEU A 448 2.06 9.36 10.10
C LEU A 448 2.14 10.16 11.42
N ALA A 449 2.80 9.58 12.44
CA ALA A 449 3.07 10.28 13.70
C ALA A 449 3.90 11.55 13.46
N ARG A 450 4.98 11.47 12.67
CA ARG A 450 5.77 12.65 12.29
C ARG A 450 4.89 13.70 11.63
N GLN A 451 4.12 13.31 10.61
CA GLN A 451 3.25 14.22 9.87
C GLN A 451 2.21 14.90 10.78
N PHE A 452 1.70 14.18 11.76
CA PHE A 452 0.73 14.68 12.71
C PHE A 452 1.37 15.64 13.74
N PHE A 453 2.37 15.18 14.48
CA PHE A 453 2.97 15.96 15.57
C PHE A 453 3.63 17.25 15.08
N GLN A 454 4.26 17.25 13.91
CA GLN A 454 4.87 18.46 13.33
C GLN A 454 3.87 19.59 13.06
N ARG A 455 2.58 19.30 12.99
CA ARG A 455 1.51 20.29 12.74
C ARG A 455 0.73 20.71 13.97
N ILE A 456 1.10 20.19 15.14
CA ILE A 456 0.46 20.61 16.40
C ILE A 456 0.97 21.99 16.79
N ARG A 457 0.04 22.93 17.02
CA ARG A 457 0.36 24.26 17.55
C ARG A 457 0.74 24.21 19.03
N PRO A 458 1.62 25.09 19.51
CA PRO A 458 1.85 25.24 20.93
C PRO A 458 0.54 25.53 21.68
N GLY A 459 0.30 24.82 22.76
CA GLY A 459 -0.91 24.98 23.57
C GLY A 459 -2.12 24.14 23.16
N THR A 460 -2.14 23.53 21.97
CA THR A 460 -3.18 22.59 21.55
C THR A 460 -3.16 21.35 22.44
N ARG A 461 -4.33 20.94 22.93
CA ARG A 461 -4.50 19.68 23.66
C ARG A 461 -4.66 18.53 22.69
N VAL A 462 -3.97 17.43 22.95
CA VAL A 462 -4.03 16.20 22.12
C VAL A 462 -4.41 15.03 23.02
N VAL A 463 -5.47 14.33 22.65
CA VAL A 463 -5.91 13.09 23.31
C VAL A 463 -5.79 11.94 22.30
N LEU A 464 -4.89 11.02 22.58
CA LEU A 464 -4.72 9.80 21.78
C LEU A 464 -5.53 8.68 22.42
N VAL A 465 -6.38 8.04 21.64
CA VAL A 465 -7.25 6.95 22.11
C VAL A 465 -7.00 5.69 21.30
N GLY A 466 -6.94 4.54 21.96
CA GLY A 466 -6.67 3.28 21.24
C GLY A 466 -6.72 2.07 22.15
N ASP A 467 -6.35 0.95 21.57
CA ASP A 467 -6.18 -0.33 22.28
C ASP A 467 -4.78 -0.87 21.99
N VAL A 468 -3.90 -0.81 23.00
CA VAL A 468 -2.50 -1.22 22.88
C VAL A 468 -2.33 -2.73 22.63
N ASP A 469 -3.37 -3.52 22.89
CA ASP A 469 -3.36 -4.98 22.74
C ASP A 469 -3.87 -5.44 21.36
N GLN A 470 -4.48 -4.54 20.57
CA GLN A 470 -4.83 -4.82 19.19
C GLN A 470 -3.59 -4.92 18.27
N LEU A 471 -3.82 -5.13 16.99
CA LEU A 471 -2.76 -5.16 16.00
C LEU A 471 -2.03 -3.82 15.94
N GLN A 472 -0.72 -3.89 15.84
CA GLN A 472 0.15 -2.74 15.60
C GLN A 472 -0.13 -2.11 14.23
N SER A 473 0.39 -0.90 14.01
CA SER A 473 0.36 -0.23 12.70
C SER A 473 0.92 -1.12 11.59
N VAL A 474 0.42 -0.97 10.36
CA VAL A 474 0.97 -1.68 9.20
C VAL A 474 2.37 -1.14 8.87
N GLY A 475 2.55 0.18 8.94
CA GLY A 475 3.86 0.81 8.77
C GLY A 475 4.79 0.62 9.95
N ALA A 476 6.04 1.05 9.79
CA ALA A 476 7.11 0.84 10.75
C ALA A 476 6.99 1.71 12.00
N GLY A 477 7.55 1.22 13.10
CA GLY A 477 7.45 1.81 14.44
C GLY A 477 6.25 1.26 15.22
N ASP A 478 6.24 1.52 16.53
CA ASP A 478 5.16 1.15 17.46
C ASP A 478 4.83 2.35 18.35
N VAL A 479 4.36 3.41 17.71
CA VAL A 479 4.23 4.74 18.32
C VAL A 479 3.37 4.71 19.57
N PHE A 480 2.16 4.16 19.48
CA PHE A 480 1.21 4.19 20.58
C PHE A 480 1.72 3.43 21.82
N ARG A 481 2.31 2.27 21.60
CA ARG A 481 2.93 1.47 22.69
C ARG A 481 4.14 2.17 23.30
N GLU A 482 5.03 2.72 22.47
CA GLU A 482 6.22 3.44 22.94
C GLU A 482 5.85 4.68 23.76
N LEU A 483 4.78 5.40 23.38
CA LEU A 483 4.28 6.54 24.15
C LEU A 483 3.69 6.12 25.50
N ILE A 484 3.09 4.94 25.58
CA ILE A 484 2.61 4.37 26.86
C ILE A 484 3.78 3.90 27.72
N ASP A 485 4.68 3.10 27.13
CA ASP A 485 5.77 2.43 27.85
C ASP A 485 6.86 3.39 28.35
N CYS A 486 7.03 4.56 27.70
CA CYS A 486 8.01 5.56 28.13
C CYS A 486 7.72 6.17 29.52
N GLY A 487 6.49 6.10 29.98
CA GLY A 487 6.08 6.62 31.31
C GLY A 487 6.15 8.14 31.48
N LEU A 488 6.38 8.89 30.37
CA LEU A 488 6.50 10.35 30.40
C LEU A 488 5.18 11.06 30.08
N ILE A 489 4.24 10.34 29.48
CA ILE A 489 2.93 10.86 29.07
C ILE A 489 1.87 10.28 30.00
N PRO A 490 0.92 11.10 30.48
CA PRO A 490 -0.18 10.61 31.28
C PRO A 490 -1.05 9.59 30.53
N VAL A 491 -1.24 8.42 31.12
CA VAL A 491 -2.02 7.31 30.53
C VAL A 491 -3.15 6.92 31.48
N THR A 492 -4.37 6.83 30.93
CA THR A 492 -5.51 6.22 31.64
C THR A 492 -5.88 4.90 30.98
N VAL A 493 -5.90 3.82 31.76
CA VAL A 493 -6.32 2.50 31.31
C VAL A 493 -7.78 2.27 31.68
N LEU A 494 -8.64 2.04 30.67
CA LEU A 494 -10.03 1.66 30.87
C LEU A 494 -10.14 0.14 30.90
N ASP A 495 -10.45 -0.43 32.05
CA ASP A 495 -10.49 -1.87 32.31
C ASP A 495 -11.89 -2.43 32.58
N GLU A 496 -12.88 -1.57 32.76
CA GLU A 496 -14.30 -1.93 32.93
C GLU A 496 -14.99 -2.12 31.59
N ILE A 497 -15.71 -3.22 31.40
CA ILE A 497 -16.42 -3.54 30.14
C ILE A 497 -17.89 -3.23 30.27
N PHE A 498 -18.42 -2.35 29.42
CA PHE A 498 -19.81 -1.87 29.45
C PHE A 498 -20.67 -2.40 28.29
N ARG A 499 -20.05 -2.75 27.14
CA ARG A 499 -20.75 -3.06 25.89
C ARG A 499 -21.45 -4.40 25.86
N GLN A 500 -20.84 -5.39 26.49
CA GLN A 500 -21.33 -6.76 26.43
C GLN A 500 -22.19 -7.04 27.66
N LYS A 501 -23.28 -7.88 27.52
CA LYS A 501 -24.09 -8.32 28.64
C LYS A 501 -23.18 -8.81 29.77
N LYS A 502 -23.50 -8.48 31.01
CA LYS A 502 -22.76 -9.04 32.17
C LYS A 502 -22.67 -10.56 32.00
N GLY A 503 -21.44 -11.07 31.79
CA GLY A 503 -21.21 -12.49 31.58
C GLY A 503 -20.76 -12.92 30.19
N SER A 504 -20.62 -12.01 29.19
CA SER A 504 -20.15 -12.39 27.85
C SER A 504 -18.82 -13.13 27.85
N LEU A 505 -18.80 -14.27 27.16
CA LEU A 505 -17.61 -15.08 26.96
C LEU A 505 -16.61 -14.43 26.02
N ILE A 506 -17.07 -13.63 25.05
CA ILE A 506 -16.19 -12.86 24.15
C ILE A 506 -15.25 -11.99 24.97
N ALA A 507 -15.80 -11.19 25.90
CA ALA A 507 -15.03 -10.29 26.75
C ALA A 507 -14.07 -11.03 27.69
N ARG A 508 -14.56 -12.12 28.32
CA ARG A 508 -13.75 -12.92 29.24
C ARG A 508 -12.61 -13.61 28.49
N ASN A 509 -12.91 -14.21 27.35
CA ASN A 509 -11.89 -14.87 26.53
C ASN A 509 -10.90 -13.87 25.92
N ALA A 510 -11.33 -12.68 25.50
CA ALA A 510 -10.43 -11.62 25.06
C ALA A 510 -9.40 -11.26 26.15
N LYS A 511 -9.88 -11.09 27.40
CA LYS A 511 -9.00 -10.80 28.56
C LYS A 511 -8.04 -11.96 28.86
N LYS A 512 -8.52 -13.22 28.76
CA LYS A 512 -7.69 -14.43 28.93
C LYS A 512 -6.64 -14.52 27.82
N ILE A 513 -7.02 -14.35 26.56
CA ILE A 513 -6.11 -14.38 25.40
C ILE A 513 -5.01 -13.34 25.59
N ASN A 514 -5.36 -12.12 25.96
CA ASN A 514 -4.40 -11.04 26.19
C ASN A 514 -3.34 -11.40 27.25
N ARG A 515 -3.76 -12.14 28.28
CA ARG A 515 -2.88 -12.63 29.35
C ARG A 515 -2.18 -13.95 29.04
N ALA A 516 -2.27 -14.44 27.79
CA ALA A 516 -1.75 -15.73 27.36
C ALA A 516 -2.36 -16.94 28.13
N GLN A 517 -3.56 -16.81 28.62
CA GLN A 517 -4.31 -17.90 29.26
C GLN A 517 -5.04 -18.70 28.18
N ILE A 518 -4.97 -20.01 28.27
CA ILE A 518 -5.47 -20.95 27.25
C ILE A 518 -6.78 -21.66 27.66
N ASP A 519 -7.22 -21.46 28.89
CA ASP A 519 -8.45 -22.01 29.47
C ASP A 519 -9.69 -21.22 29.02
N LEU A 520 -9.94 -21.18 27.71
CA LEU A 520 -11.07 -20.45 27.15
C LEU A 520 -12.41 -21.12 27.52
N GLU A 521 -13.41 -20.27 27.68
CA GLU A 521 -14.78 -20.68 27.98
C GLU A 521 -15.61 -20.71 26.67
N TYR A 522 -16.48 -21.69 26.52
CA TYR A 522 -17.30 -21.89 25.32
C TYR A 522 -18.79 -21.89 25.69
N GLY A 523 -19.63 -21.29 24.85
CA GLY A 523 -21.07 -21.15 25.03
C GLY A 523 -21.71 -20.50 23.81
N GLU A 524 -22.86 -19.87 23.98
CA GLU A 524 -23.67 -19.30 22.87
C GLU A 524 -22.93 -18.22 22.09
N ASP A 525 -22.25 -17.30 22.79
CA ASP A 525 -21.55 -16.16 22.19
C ASP A 525 -20.08 -16.46 21.80
N PHE A 526 -19.55 -17.67 22.15
CA PHE A 526 -18.19 -18.09 21.78
C PHE A 526 -18.16 -19.59 21.48
N GLN A 527 -18.34 -19.98 20.22
CA GLN A 527 -18.48 -21.36 19.78
C GLN A 527 -17.26 -21.80 18.98
N PHE A 528 -16.58 -22.86 19.40
CA PHE A 528 -15.44 -23.42 18.66
C PHE A 528 -15.89 -24.62 17.81
N VAL A 529 -15.77 -24.50 16.48
CA VAL A 529 -16.06 -25.57 15.53
C VAL A 529 -14.75 -26.26 15.14
N LYS A 530 -14.63 -27.57 15.45
CA LYS A 530 -13.44 -28.36 15.16
C LYS A 530 -13.43 -28.84 13.73
N CYS A 531 -12.26 -28.77 13.08
CA CYS A 531 -11.97 -29.45 11.81
C CYS A 531 -10.53 -29.93 11.77
N GLN A 532 -10.21 -30.86 10.87
CA GLN A 532 -8.90 -31.49 10.77
C GLN A 532 -8.11 -30.94 9.57
N THR A 533 -8.76 -30.71 8.42
CA THR A 533 -8.12 -30.29 7.16
C THR A 533 -8.53 -28.88 6.75
N GLN A 534 -7.86 -28.32 5.75
CA GLN A 534 -8.21 -27.01 5.17
C GLN A 534 -9.52 -27.09 4.36
N GLU A 535 -9.73 -28.18 3.66
CA GLU A 535 -10.92 -28.47 2.86
C GLU A 535 -12.16 -28.50 3.76
N GLU A 536 -12.09 -29.30 4.82
CA GLU A 536 -13.17 -29.38 5.83
C GLU A 536 -13.46 -28.02 6.45
N ALA A 537 -12.42 -27.24 6.74
CA ALA A 537 -12.57 -25.90 7.30
C ALA A 537 -13.25 -24.95 6.33
N ALA A 538 -12.85 -24.93 5.05
CA ALA A 538 -13.45 -24.07 4.05
C ALA A 538 -14.94 -24.37 3.85
N ASP A 539 -15.30 -25.66 3.76
CA ASP A 539 -16.69 -26.12 3.65
C ASP A 539 -17.53 -25.77 4.87
N LEU A 540 -16.98 -25.96 6.09
CA LEU A 540 -17.64 -25.59 7.33
C LEU A 540 -17.86 -24.09 7.43
N ILE A 541 -16.84 -23.29 7.12
CA ILE A 541 -16.93 -21.83 7.14
C ILE A 541 -18.01 -21.34 6.17
N CYS A 542 -18.04 -21.86 4.94
CA CYS A 542 -19.04 -21.48 3.96
C CYS A 542 -20.46 -21.85 4.43
N ARG A 543 -20.66 -23.05 4.98
CA ARG A 543 -21.96 -23.49 5.52
C ARG A 543 -22.39 -22.63 6.70
N ILE A 544 -21.53 -22.43 7.70
CA ILE A 544 -21.82 -21.61 8.87
C ILE A 544 -22.15 -20.18 8.44
N PHE A 545 -21.36 -19.61 7.50
CA PHE A 545 -21.64 -18.28 6.98
C PHE A 545 -23.03 -18.20 6.36
N CYS A 546 -23.41 -19.15 5.50
CA CYS A 546 -24.73 -19.18 4.87
C CYS A 546 -25.86 -19.35 5.88
N GLU A 547 -25.66 -20.18 6.91
CA GLU A 547 -26.65 -20.38 8.00
C GLU A 547 -26.83 -19.07 8.78
N GLN A 548 -25.74 -18.45 9.21
CA GLN A 548 -25.78 -17.20 9.96
C GLN A 548 -26.35 -16.03 9.12
N VAL A 549 -26.07 -15.99 7.82
CA VAL A 549 -26.65 -14.98 6.92
C VAL A 549 -28.17 -15.18 6.75
N ARG A 550 -28.67 -16.41 6.67
CA ARG A 550 -30.10 -16.66 6.59
C ARG A 550 -30.85 -16.23 7.85
N GLU A 551 -30.24 -16.39 9.00
CA GLU A 551 -30.83 -16.09 10.30
C GLU A 551 -30.74 -14.62 10.68
N HIS A 552 -29.59 -13.99 10.40
CA HIS A 552 -29.28 -12.65 10.92
C HIS A 552 -29.14 -11.57 9.84
N GLY A 553 -29.01 -11.94 8.58
CA GLY A 553 -28.72 -11.01 7.47
C GLY A 553 -27.24 -10.87 7.15
N ILE A 554 -26.94 -10.56 5.88
CA ILE A 554 -25.59 -10.53 5.34
C ILE A 554 -24.75 -9.36 5.90
N GLU A 555 -25.38 -8.30 6.39
CA GLU A 555 -24.74 -7.14 6.98
C GLU A 555 -24.08 -7.47 8.31
N LYS A 556 -24.64 -8.42 9.06
CA LYS A 556 -24.24 -8.75 10.43
C LYS A 556 -23.12 -9.76 10.53
N VAL A 557 -22.89 -10.55 9.46
CA VAL A 557 -21.94 -11.65 9.45
C VAL A 557 -20.68 -11.30 8.67
N GLN A 558 -19.51 -11.58 9.26
CA GLN A 558 -18.22 -11.35 8.62
C GLN A 558 -17.24 -12.47 8.89
N ILE A 559 -16.54 -12.91 7.85
CA ILE A 559 -15.39 -13.81 8.01
C ILE A 559 -14.11 -12.96 8.08
N LEU A 560 -13.29 -13.24 9.09
CA LEU A 560 -11.98 -12.57 9.29
C LEU A 560 -10.86 -13.60 9.14
N SER A 561 -10.25 -13.69 7.95
CA SER A 561 -9.15 -14.62 7.71
C SER A 561 -7.78 -13.96 7.95
N PRO A 562 -6.78 -14.68 8.51
CA PRO A 562 -5.41 -14.18 8.63
C PRO A 562 -4.69 -14.09 7.28
N PHE A 563 -5.11 -14.82 6.24
CA PHE A 563 -4.46 -14.89 4.93
C PHE A 563 -5.35 -14.34 3.80
N ARG A 564 -4.71 -13.63 2.86
CA ARG A 564 -5.39 -13.06 1.69
C ARG A 564 -5.58 -14.10 0.58
N SER A 565 -4.51 -14.75 0.12
CA SER A 565 -4.50 -15.57 -1.09
C SER A 565 -4.09 -17.04 -0.87
N ASP A 566 -3.34 -17.34 0.17
CA ASP A 566 -2.78 -18.70 0.35
C ASP A 566 -3.74 -19.65 1.04
N GLY A 567 -4.09 -20.75 0.37
CA GLY A 567 -4.91 -21.83 0.89
C GLY A 567 -6.42 -21.64 0.76
N LEU A 568 -7.18 -22.72 0.93
CA LEU A 568 -8.62 -22.78 0.70
C LEU A 568 -9.45 -21.90 1.66
N ALA A 569 -8.95 -21.65 2.87
CA ALA A 569 -9.57 -20.76 3.85
C ALA A 569 -9.00 -19.32 3.79
N SER A 570 -8.40 -18.92 2.68
CA SER A 570 -7.97 -17.55 2.40
C SER A 570 -9.17 -16.66 2.03
N VAL A 571 -8.96 -15.34 2.13
CA VAL A 571 -10.00 -14.36 1.77
C VAL A 571 -10.48 -14.53 0.34
N GLU A 572 -9.57 -14.70 -0.63
CA GLU A 572 -9.91 -14.82 -2.05
C GLU A 572 -10.72 -16.08 -2.35
N GLN A 573 -10.32 -17.23 -1.81
CA GLN A 573 -11.00 -18.51 -2.02
C GLN A 573 -12.38 -18.54 -1.33
N LEU A 574 -12.46 -18.07 -0.08
CA LEU A 574 -13.73 -17.98 0.65
C LEU A 574 -14.71 -17.02 -0.02
N ASN A 575 -14.25 -15.86 -0.50
CA ASN A 575 -15.09 -14.91 -1.23
C ASN A 575 -15.67 -15.54 -2.51
N ALA A 576 -14.84 -16.27 -3.28
CA ALA A 576 -15.28 -16.94 -4.49
C ALA A 576 -16.33 -18.04 -4.18
N ALA A 577 -16.07 -18.90 -3.18
CA ALA A 577 -16.98 -19.99 -2.82
C ALA A 577 -18.31 -19.48 -2.24
N ILE A 578 -18.25 -18.52 -1.31
CA ILE A 578 -19.44 -17.97 -0.64
C ILE A 578 -20.33 -17.21 -1.62
N ARG A 579 -19.72 -16.45 -2.55
CA ARG A 579 -20.47 -15.73 -3.58
C ARG A 579 -21.40 -16.65 -4.34
N GLU A 580 -20.93 -17.81 -4.77
CA GLU A 580 -21.75 -18.77 -5.51
C GLU A 580 -22.88 -19.38 -4.66
N MET A 581 -22.73 -19.44 -3.34
CA MET A 581 -23.75 -19.94 -2.41
C MET A 581 -24.80 -18.88 -2.03
N VAL A 582 -24.34 -17.62 -1.83
CA VAL A 582 -25.20 -16.53 -1.32
C VAL A 582 -25.80 -15.71 -2.45
N ASN A 583 -25.08 -15.53 -3.53
CA ASN A 583 -25.49 -14.78 -4.70
C ASN A 583 -25.19 -15.56 -6.00
N PRO A 584 -25.86 -16.72 -6.23
CA PRO A 584 -25.64 -17.54 -7.43
C PRO A 584 -26.01 -16.81 -8.71
N VAL A 585 -25.46 -17.25 -9.83
CA VAL A 585 -25.81 -16.69 -11.16
C VAL A 585 -27.29 -16.91 -11.40
N LYS A 586 -28.00 -15.81 -11.64
CA LYS A 586 -29.42 -15.88 -12.10
C LYS A 586 -29.45 -15.90 -13.63
N ASP A 587 -30.46 -16.59 -14.20
CA ASP A 587 -30.62 -16.69 -15.65
C ASP A 587 -30.51 -15.32 -16.32
N ASN A 588 -29.62 -15.22 -17.32
CA ASN A 588 -29.29 -14.01 -18.12
C ASN A 588 -28.53 -12.86 -17.41
N ALA A 589 -28.02 -13.02 -16.20
CA ALA A 589 -27.16 -12.02 -15.56
C ALA A 589 -25.67 -12.35 -15.81
N ALA A 590 -25.03 -11.60 -16.70
CA ALA A 590 -23.59 -11.74 -16.93
C ALA A 590 -22.79 -11.07 -15.81
N ASP A 591 -21.74 -11.76 -15.34
CA ASP A 591 -20.77 -11.17 -14.43
C ASP A 591 -20.00 -10.03 -15.12
N LEU A 592 -19.81 -8.92 -14.43
CA LEU A 592 -18.95 -7.84 -14.85
C LEU A 592 -17.49 -8.20 -14.53
N LYS A 593 -16.66 -8.39 -15.56
CA LYS A 593 -15.23 -8.63 -15.39
C LYS A 593 -14.47 -7.31 -15.31
N VAL A 594 -13.71 -7.12 -14.23
CA VAL A 594 -12.82 -5.96 -14.03
C VAL A 594 -11.45 -6.49 -13.59
N GLY A 595 -10.48 -6.43 -14.49
CA GLY A 595 -9.17 -7.05 -14.25
C GLY A 595 -9.28 -8.56 -14.04
N SER A 596 -8.86 -9.04 -12.87
CA SER A 596 -8.98 -10.44 -12.43
C SER A 596 -10.26 -10.73 -11.63
N HIS A 597 -11.04 -9.71 -11.30
CA HIS A 597 -12.25 -9.83 -10.46
C HIS A 597 -13.52 -9.90 -11.29
N TYR A 598 -14.50 -10.59 -10.74
CA TYR A 598 -15.85 -10.69 -11.32
C TYR A 598 -16.86 -10.20 -10.30
N PHE A 599 -17.79 -9.35 -10.73
CA PHE A 599 -18.83 -8.76 -9.89
C PHE A 599 -20.21 -9.00 -10.48
N ARG A 600 -21.23 -9.11 -9.61
CA ARG A 600 -22.64 -9.16 -9.98
C ARG A 600 -23.51 -8.34 -9.03
N VAL A 601 -24.71 -8.01 -9.46
CA VAL A 601 -25.68 -7.33 -8.61
C VAL A 601 -25.99 -8.19 -7.37
N GLY A 602 -25.99 -7.57 -6.19
CA GLY A 602 -26.14 -8.24 -4.90
C GLY A 602 -24.83 -8.60 -4.21
N ASP A 603 -23.67 -8.48 -4.87
CA ASP A 603 -22.38 -8.79 -4.24
C ASP A 603 -22.07 -7.82 -3.10
N LYS A 604 -21.56 -8.37 -2.00
CA LYS A 604 -20.94 -7.63 -0.90
C LYS A 604 -19.52 -7.27 -1.28
N VAL A 605 -19.23 -5.98 -1.34
CA VAL A 605 -17.95 -5.45 -1.83
C VAL A 605 -17.30 -4.49 -0.83
N MET A 606 -15.99 -4.27 -0.97
CA MET A 606 -15.23 -3.35 -0.15
C MET A 606 -14.37 -2.46 -1.03
N GLN A 607 -14.39 -1.16 -0.73
CA GLN A 607 -13.48 -0.17 -1.31
C GLN A 607 -12.05 -0.42 -0.82
N THR A 608 -11.07 -0.43 -1.73
CA THR A 608 -9.66 -0.71 -1.40
C THR A 608 -8.76 0.52 -1.44
N LYS A 609 -9.23 1.63 -2.02
CA LYS A 609 -8.54 2.92 -2.04
C LYS A 609 -9.49 4.04 -1.65
N ASN A 610 -8.95 5.09 -1.01
CA ASN A 610 -9.73 6.29 -0.74
C ASN A 610 -10.06 7.03 -2.03
N ASN A 611 -11.31 7.46 -2.18
CA ASN A 611 -11.75 8.42 -3.19
C ASN A 611 -12.80 9.36 -2.57
N ASP A 612 -13.37 10.25 -3.38
CA ASP A 612 -14.43 11.18 -2.98
C ASP A 612 -15.75 10.50 -2.60
N LYS A 613 -15.98 9.26 -3.05
CA LYS A 613 -17.22 8.48 -2.87
C LYS A 613 -17.17 7.60 -1.62
N ALA A 614 -16.03 6.94 -1.37
CA ALA A 614 -15.88 6.01 -0.27
C ALA A 614 -14.42 5.93 0.24
N SER A 615 -14.26 5.53 1.48
CA SER A 615 -12.95 5.32 2.10
C SER A 615 -12.48 3.88 1.96
N ASN A 616 -11.16 3.67 2.01
CA ASN A 616 -10.59 2.34 2.09
C ASN A 616 -11.15 1.57 3.30
N GLY A 617 -11.64 0.36 3.05
CA GLY A 617 -12.29 -0.51 4.03
C GLY A 617 -13.81 -0.36 4.10
N ASP A 618 -14.44 0.60 3.39
CA ASP A 618 -15.89 0.70 3.34
C ASP A 618 -16.51 -0.51 2.68
N ILE A 619 -17.49 -1.11 3.35
CA ILE A 619 -18.26 -2.23 2.83
C ILE A 619 -19.59 -1.72 2.28
N GLY A 620 -19.94 -2.17 1.09
CA GLY A 620 -21.19 -1.86 0.42
C GLY A 620 -21.74 -3.05 -0.36
N TYR A 621 -22.86 -2.82 -1.03
CA TYR A 621 -23.56 -3.82 -1.83
C TYR A 621 -23.80 -3.28 -3.23
N ILE A 622 -23.51 -4.07 -4.25
CA ILE A 622 -23.81 -3.71 -5.62
C ILE A 622 -25.32 -3.80 -5.83
N ARG A 623 -25.97 -2.67 -6.05
CA ARG A 623 -27.43 -2.61 -6.25
C ARG A 623 -27.85 -2.64 -7.69
N LYS A 624 -27.03 -2.05 -8.59
CA LYS A 624 -27.35 -1.95 -10.00
C LYS A 624 -26.10 -1.96 -10.87
N MET A 625 -26.22 -2.55 -12.05
CA MET A 625 -25.24 -2.50 -13.12
C MET A 625 -25.98 -2.19 -14.40
N GLU A 626 -25.66 -1.09 -15.06
CA GLU A 626 -26.30 -0.66 -16.31
C GLU A 626 -25.32 0.06 -17.22
N ARG A 627 -25.65 0.12 -18.49
CA ARG A 627 -24.93 0.96 -19.44
C ARG A 627 -25.67 2.29 -19.61
N ASP A 628 -24.93 3.38 -19.55
CA ASP A 628 -25.50 4.71 -19.77
C ASP A 628 -25.78 4.98 -21.26
N LYS A 629 -26.28 6.19 -21.57
CA LYS A 629 -26.57 6.62 -22.94
C LYS A 629 -25.34 6.65 -23.86
N LYS A 630 -24.14 6.67 -23.28
CA LYS A 630 -22.85 6.62 -24.01
C LYS A 630 -22.28 5.20 -24.09
N ASN A 631 -23.07 4.17 -23.68
CA ASN A 631 -22.66 2.77 -23.61
C ASN A 631 -21.53 2.50 -22.60
N GLU A 632 -21.29 3.42 -21.65
CA GLU A 632 -20.33 3.26 -20.56
C GLU A 632 -20.98 2.49 -19.40
N MET A 633 -20.23 1.56 -18.80
CA MET A 633 -20.74 0.76 -17.67
C MET A 633 -20.78 1.61 -16.39
N LYS A 634 -21.93 1.65 -15.74
CA LYS A 634 -22.15 2.25 -14.44
C LYS A 634 -22.58 1.21 -13.42
N VAL A 635 -21.91 1.18 -12.28
CA VAL A 635 -22.17 0.30 -11.16
C VAL A 635 -22.59 1.14 -9.96
N THR A 636 -23.78 0.91 -9.46
CA THR A 636 -24.31 1.57 -8.26
C THR A 636 -24.00 0.71 -7.03
N VAL A 637 -23.28 1.27 -6.08
CA VAL A 637 -22.92 0.63 -4.81
C VAL A 637 -23.56 1.41 -3.66
N GLU A 638 -24.27 0.70 -2.81
CA GLU A 638 -24.85 1.22 -1.58
C GLU A 638 -23.95 0.84 -0.40
N PHE A 639 -23.44 1.83 0.29
CA PHE A 639 -22.63 1.71 1.52
C PHE A 639 -23.48 1.91 2.77
N SER A 640 -22.94 1.56 3.93
CA SER A 640 -23.59 1.80 5.22
C SER A 640 -24.05 3.26 5.39
N GLY A 641 -25.22 3.47 5.98
CA GLY A 641 -25.80 4.81 6.19
C GLY A 641 -26.46 5.39 4.94
N ASP A 642 -27.06 4.54 4.11
CA ASP A 642 -27.84 4.87 2.89
C ASP A 642 -27.09 5.70 1.85
N ARG A 643 -25.73 5.61 1.88
CA ARG A 643 -24.87 6.29 0.91
C ARG A 643 -24.81 5.51 -0.37
N ILE A 644 -25.29 6.11 -1.45
CA ILE A 644 -25.24 5.55 -2.78
C ILE A 644 -24.13 6.23 -3.59
N ALA A 645 -23.30 5.43 -4.24
CA ALA A 645 -22.23 5.93 -5.11
C ALA A 645 -22.23 5.18 -6.45
N GLU A 646 -22.00 5.92 -7.53
CA GLU A 646 -21.87 5.38 -8.89
C GLU A 646 -20.39 5.26 -9.26
N TYR A 647 -20.01 4.13 -9.82
CA TYR A 647 -18.65 3.77 -10.23
C TYR A 647 -18.58 3.48 -11.73
N GLY A 648 -17.58 4.03 -12.40
CA GLY A 648 -17.19 3.60 -13.72
C GLY A 648 -16.34 2.34 -13.70
N LEU A 649 -16.07 1.76 -14.88
CA LEU A 649 -15.32 0.50 -14.99
C LEU A 649 -13.89 0.59 -14.41
N GLU A 650 -13.19 1.70 -14.61
CA GLU A 650 -11.85 1.92 -14.06
C GLU A 650 -11.87 2.02 -12.54
N GLU A 651 -12.83 2.71 -11.97
CA GLU A 651 -12.98 2.86 -10.53
C GLU A 651 -13.32 1.54 -9.83
N MET A 652 -14.05 0.63 -10.52
CA MET A 652 -14.33 -0.71 -10.02
C MET A 652 -13.08 -1.58 -9.82
N SER A 653 -11.94 -1.22 -10.41
CA SER A 653 -10.65 -1.85 -10.13
C SER A 653 -10.20 -1.68 -8.67
N HIS A 654 -10.78 -0.73 -7.95
CA HIS A 654 -10.55 -0.47 -6.54
C HIS A 654 -11.60 -1.14 -5.62
N MET A 655 -12.38 -2.08 -6.16
CA MET A 655 -13.34 -2.89 -5.40
C MET A 655 -12.89 -4.35 -5.30
N GLU A 656 -13.15 -4.96 -4.15
CA GLU A 656 -12.96 -6.40 -3.91
C GLU A 656 -14.22 -6.99 -3.28
N LEU A 657 -14.46 -8.30 -3.45
CA LEU A 657 -15.51 -9.01 -2.71
C LEU A 657 -15.20 -8.98 -1.21
N ALA A 658 -16.25 -8.90 -0.38
CA ALA A 658 -16.11 -8.66 1.05
C ALA A 658 -16.93 -9.57 1.97
N TYR A 659 -17.30 -10.75 1.55
CA TYR A 659 -17.89 -11.78 2.44
C TYR A 659 -16.86 -12.24 3.48
N ALA A 660 -15.59 -12.36 3.05
CA ALA A 660 -14.43 -12.54 3.89
C ALA A 660 -13.47 -11.36 3.69
N THR A 661 -12.81 -10.91 4.77
CA THR A 661 -11.75 -9.89 4.74
C THR A 661 -10.58 -10.31 5.61
N THR A 662 -9.42 -9.65 5.47
CA THR A 662 -8.32 -9.89 6.41
C THR A 662 -8.59 -9.23 7.76
N VAL A 663 -8.04 -9.81 8.84
CA VAL A 663 -8.14 -9.20 10.18
C VAL A 663 -7.61 -7.77 10.19
N HIS A 664 -6.56 -7.48 9.43
CA HIS A 664 -6.00 -6.12 9.30
C HIS A 664 -6.99 -5.13 8.65
N LYS A 665 -7.68 -5.53 7.57
CA LYS A 665 -8.69 -4.69 6.91
C LYS A 665 -9.96 -4.49 7.75
N ALA A 666 -10.20 -5.35 8.73
CA ALA A 666 -11.31 -5.24 9.67
C ALA A 666 -11.03 -4.32 10.86
N MET A 667 -9.81 -3.76 11.00
CA MET A 667 -9.50 -2.81 12.06
C MET A 667 -10.40 -1.56 11.96
N GLY A 668 -10.84 -1.04 13.10
CA GLY A 668 -11.83 0.05 13.17
C GLY A 668 -13.27 -0.36 12.84
N SER A 669 -13.51 -1.63 12.48
CA SER A 669 -14.82 -2.19 12.16
C SER A 669 -15.37 -3.04 13.28
N GLU A 670 -16.70 -3.23 13.32
CA GLU A 670 -17.37 -4.16 14.22
C GLU A 670 -18.50 -4.88 13.46
N PHE A 671 -18.71 -6.12 13.83
CA PHE A 671 -19.73 -7.01 13.22
C PHE A 671 -20.49 -7.71 14.34
N ASP A 672 -21.72 -8.08 14.10
CA ASP A 672 -22.48 -8.79 15.14
C ASP A 672 -21.92 -10.21 15.30
N ILE A 673 -21.63 -10.89 14.19
CA ILE A 673 -21.11 -12.26 14.15
C ILE A 673 -19.78 -12.30 13.38
N VAL A 674 -18.74 -12.87 14.00
CA VAL A 674 -17.43 -13.06 13.39
C VAL A 674 -17.07 -14.54 13.29
N ILE A 675 -16.75 -15.00 12.10
CA ILE A 675 -16.21 -16.34 11.83
C ILE A 675 -14.70 -16.21 11.62
N LEU A 676 -13.90 -16.99 12.36
CA LEU A 676 -12.44 -16.91 12.35
C LEU A 676 -11.81 -18.25 11.98
N PRO A 677 -11.17 -18.39 10.80
CA PRO A 677 -10.36 -19.56 10.48
C PRO A 677 -9.13 -19.69 11.37
N VAL A 678 -8.92 -20.83 12.04
CA VAL A 678 -7.79 -21.08 12.93
C VAL A 678 -7.10 -22.39 12.54
N LEU A 679 -6.28 -22.32 11.47
CA LEU A 679 -5.68 -23.49 10.82
C LEU A 679 -4.16 -23.52 10.99
N ARG A 680 -3.57 -24.71 11.00
CA ARG A 680 -2.11 -24.89 11.09
C ARG A 680 -1.37 -24.23 9.93
N SER A 681 -1.95 -24.22 8.73
CA SER A 681 -1.41 -23.49 7.58
C SER A 681 -1.31 -21.99 7.82
N HIS A 682 -2.12 -21.44 8.71
CA HIS A 682 -2.11 -20.03 9.08
C HIS A 682 -1.10 -19.69 10.18
N TYR A 683 -0.30 -20.67 10.66
CA TYR A 683 0.60 -20.53 11.83
C TYR A 683 1.59 -19.37 11.72
N ILE A 684 2.09 -19.07 10.50
CA ILE A 684 3.06 -17.99 10.30
C ILE A 684 2.45 -16.65 10.72
N MET A 685 1.22 -16.37 10.31
CA MET A 685 0.52 -15.11 10.59
C MET A 685 -0.21 -15.13 11.93
N LEU A 686 -0.74 -16.29 12.35
CA LEU A 686 -1.48 -16.38 13.60
C LEU A 686 -0.59 -16.10 14.81
N ASN A 687 -0.97 -15.08 15.58
CA ASN A 687 -0.39 -14.70 16.86
C ASN A 687 -1.51 -14.17 17.78
N ARG A 688 -1.13 -13.88 19.03
CA ARG A 688 -2.06 -13.41 20.07
C ARG A 688 -2.88 -12.18 19.63
N ASN A 689 -2.23 -11.18 19.08
CA ASN A 689 -2.90 -9.92 18.72
C ASN A 689 -3.85 -10.10 17.52
N ILE A 690 -3.53 -10.96 16.55
CA ILE A 690 -4.45 -11.29 15.46
C ILE A 690 -5.71 -11.97 15.99
N VAL A 691 -5.55 -12.97 16.88
CA VAL A 691 -6.70 -13.65 17.49
C VAL A 691 -7.49 -12.67 18.35
N TYR A 692 -6.81 -11.90 19.21
CA TYR A 692 -7.46 -10.87 20.03
C TYR A 692 -8.22 -9.85 19.21
N THR A 693 -7.58 -9.28 18.19
CA THR A 693 -8.21 -8.29 17.31
C THR A 693 -9.43 -8.90 16.61
N ALA A 694 -9.33 -10.09 16.05
CA ALA A 694 -10.43 -10.74 15.32
C ALA A 694 -11.65 -10.99 16.24
N ILE A 695 -11.45 -11.59 17.42
CA ILE A 695 -12.56 -11.88 18.33
C ILE A 695 -13.20 -10.61 18.90
N THR A 696 -12.41 -9.55 19.09
CA THR A 696 -12.91 -8.28 19.62
C THR A 696 -13.65 -7.44 18.58
N ARG A 697 -13.67 -7.85 17.31
CA ARG A 697 -14.54 -7.25 16.28
C ARG A 697 -16.00 -7.72 16.40
N ALA A 698 -16.27 -8.81 17.11
CA ALA A 698 -17.61 -9.31 17.30
C ALA A 698 -18.35 -8.58 18.45
N LYS A 699 -19.64 -8.31 18.23
CA LYS A 699 -20.54 -7.78 19.25
C LYS A 699 -21.33 -8.86 19.95
N GLU A 700 -21.83 -9.85 19.21
CA GLU A 700 -22.79 -10.86 19.68
C GLU A 700 -22.20 -12.25 19.70
N GLN A 701 -21.47 -12.67 18.64
CA GLN A 701 -20.98 -14.04 18.53
C GLN A 701 -19.64 -14.13 17.82
N VAL A 702 -18.79 -15.04 18.30
CA VAL A 702 -17.54 -15.45 17.67
C VAL A 702 -17.54 -16.95 17.41
N ILE A 703 -17.21 -17.34 16.18
CA ILE A 703 -17.13 -18.75 15.76
C ILE A 703 -15.75 -19.05 15.19
N PRO A 704 -14.76 -19.43 16.04
CA PRO A 704 -13.48 -19.93 15.55
C PRO A 704 -13.67 -21.32 14.94
N VAL A 705 -13.21 -21.50 13.69
CA VAL A 705 -13.29 -22.75 12.95
C VAL A 705 -11.89 -23.29 12.68
N GLY A 706 -11.58 -24.48 13.20
CA GLY A 706 -10.24 -25.05 13.00
C GLY A 706 -9.76 -25.99 14.09
N GLN A 707 -8.48 -25.85 14.44
CA GLN A 707 -7.78 -26.75 15.37
C GLN A 707 -7.51 -26.07 16.71
N LYS A 708 -8.02 -26.65 17.81
CA LYS A 708 -7.76 -26.12 19.16
C LYS A 708 -6.27 -25.97 19.47
N LYS A 709 -5.44 -26.90 19.01
CA LYS A 709 -3.97 -26.82 19.17
C LYS A 709 -3.40 -25.54 18.51
N THR A 710 -3.87 -25.20 17.33
CA THR A 710 -3.44 -24.00 16.61
C THR A 710 -3.89 -22.73 17.32
N LEU A 711 -5.12 -22.70 17.86
CA LEU A 711 -5.59 -21.57 18.66
C LEU A 711 -4.70 -21.37 19.90
N ILE A 712 -4.41 -22.45 20.65
CA ILE A 712 -3.52 -22.40 21.81
C ILE A 712 -2.13 -21.90 21.41
N MET A 713 -1.56 -22.43 20.34
CA MET A 713 -0.26 -21.96 19.83
C MET A 713 -0.26 -20.48 19.49
N ALA A 714 -1.33 -20.00 18.84
CA ALA A 714 -1.47 -18.58 18.50
C ALA A 714 -1.55 -17.70 19.76
N ILE A 715 -2.28 -18.12 20.79
CA ILE A 715 -2.39 -17.41 22.07
C ILE A 715 -1.04 -17.35 22.80
N LEU A 716 -0.30 -18.43 22.81
CA LEU A 716 1.01 -18.52 23.46
C LEU A 716 2.12 -17.83 22.66
N LYS A 717 1.96 -17.75 21.33
CA LYS A 717 2.91 -17.06 20.46
C LYS A 717 2.88 -15.57 20.81
N LYS A 718 3.94 -15.11 21.49
CA LYS A 718 4.15 -13.68 21.68
C LYS A 718 4.10 -13.03 20.30
N THR A 719 3.48 -11.89 20.21
CA THR A 719 3.51 -11.02 19.03
C THR A 719 4.92 -10.99 18.46
N THR A 720 5.05 -10.86 17.16
CA THR A 720 6.32 -10.50 16.50
C THR A 720 7.10 -9.58 17.42
N GLY A 721 8.35 -9.91 17.71
CA GLY A 721 9.15 -9.29 18.78
C GLY A 721 9.03 -7.76 18.81
N LYS A 722 9.36 -7.16 19.93
CA LYS A 722 9.36 -5.71 20.11
C LYS A 722 9.96 -5.06 18.85
N ARG A 723 9.22 -4.15 18.22
CA ARG A 723 9.74 -3.41 17.07
C ARG A 723 10.92 -2.57 17.53
N ASN A 724 11.96 -2.51 16.71
CA ASN A 724 13.11 -1.69 16.98
C ASN A 724 12.75 -0.22 16.77
N THR A 725 12.56 0.50 17.87
CA THR A 725 12.27 1.92 17.95
C THR A 725 12.83 2.45 19.27
N LEU A 726 13.31 3.67 19.27
CA LEU A 726 13.84 4.40 20.44
C LEU A 726 13.02 5.65 20.74
N LEU A 727 11.77 5.73 20.26
CA LEU A 727 10.94 6.92 20.40
C LEU A 727 10.84 7.38 21.84
N GLY A 728 10.50 6.50 22.77
CA GLY A 728 10.38 6.83 24.20
C GLY A 728 11.68 7.32 24.82
N GLU A 729 12.80 6.67 24.50
CA GLU A 729 14.12 7.06 24.97
C GLU A 729 14.53 8.46 24.45
N ARG A 730 14.27 8.74 23.17
CA ARG A 730 14.55 10.05 22.54
C ARG A 730 13.71 11.15 23.16
N ILE A 731 12.40 10.89 23.42
CA ILE A 731 11.54 11.84 24.12
C ILE A 731 12.16 12.21 25.49
N GLY A 732 12.59 11.22 26.26
CA GLY A 732 13.23 11.45 27.55
C GLY A 732 14.53 12.25 27.46
N LYS A 733 15.35 12.04 26.43
CA LYS A 733 16.59 12.82 26.20
C LYS A 733 16.27 14.28 25.88
N TYR A 734 15.33 14.54 24.96
CA TYR A 734 14.93 15.90 24.61
C TYR A 734 14.26 16.63 25.78
N LEU A 735 13.39 15.96 26.52
CA LEU A 735 12.72 16.57 27.67
C LEU A 735 13.74 17.02 28.73
N LYS A 736 14.73 16.19 29.05
CA LYS A 736 15.83 16.57 29.96
C LYS A 736 16.61 17.79 29.45
N ALA A 737 16.86 17.85 28.13
CA ALA A 737 17.57 18.96 27.52
C ALA A 737 16.77 20.27 27.61
N PHE A 738 15.45 20.24 27.38
CA PHE A 738 14.57 21.41 27.48
C PHE A 738 14.45 21.89 28.92
N THR A 739 14.28 20.99 29.88
CA THR A 739 14.21 21.36 31.32
C THR A 739 15.48 22.07 31.81
N ARG A 740 16.66 21.55 31.45
CA ARG A 740 17.95 22.18 31.78
C ARG A 740 18.10 23.58 31.15
N ARG A 741 17.63 23.76 29.93
CA ARG A 741 17.70 25.07 29.23
C ARG A 741 16.82 26.10 29.90
N ASP A 742 15.66 25.71 30.41
CA ASP A 742 14.73 26.61 31.12
C ASP A 742 15.25 26.95 32.52
N GLU A 743 15.91 26.02 33.21
CA GLU A 743 16.61 26.29 34.47
C GLU A 743 17.72 27.31 34.28
N LEU A 744 18.56 27.17 33.25
CA LEU A 744 19.63 28.11 32.93
C LEU A 744 19.08 29.51 32.57
N LYS A 745 17.98 29.63 31.89
CA LYS A 745 17.33 30.92 31.58
C LYS A 745 16.72 31.59 32.80
N LYS A 746 16.33 30.83 33.83
CA LYS A 746 15.82 31.41 35.11
C LYS A 746 16.91 31.89 36.04
N VAL A 747 18.15 31.46 35.86
CA VAL A 747 19.33 31.83 36.65
C VAL A 747 20.11 32.97 35.99
N SER A 748 19.94 33.22 34.68
CA SER A 748 20.43 34.39 33.97
C SER A 748 19.41 35.52 33.96
#